data_8abefa087c64030084afc34d21c2fca2
#
_entry.id   8abefa087c64030084afc34d21c2fca2
#
_cell.length_a   1.000
_cell.length_b   1.000
_cell.length_c   1.000
_cell.angle_alpha   90.00
_cell.angle_beta   90.00
_cell.angle_gamma   90.00
#
_symmetry.space_group_name_H-M   'P 1'
#
loop_
_entity.id
_entity.type
_entity.pdbx_description
1 polymer ?
#
loop_
_entity_poly.entity_id
_entity_poly.type
_entity_poly.pdbx_seq_one_letter_code
_entity_poly.pdbx_strand_id
1 'polypeptide(L)'
;MRSRLNSIAATIFVILLLGGVGDLLAGPVDLTKTTPPKTSNSYNLGPTGAMGWMHVEGGMTVKARQILITSVEKGSPSDGALLVGDVILGAFGKSFARDARKAFGLAIGRAEAKDGALPLIVWRKGGRRTVSLKLEPMGAYSDTSPYNCPKARKILDQGLAVIAKNVNDQNRFPINQLALLASGRPEYMKLVRASARAMAAGTPEVEALWKAANHNGKHTWSFGYKNIFLTEYYLATGDKSVLGAIKAYTVSIARGQGRYGTWGHGLFGAGRDGKLHGPIPPYGPVNQAGLPCFVSMVLARKCGIEDPELDAAIARSNRFFGNYVGKGAIPYGEHRPGAVHDDNGKTSIAAMAFALQGRRTETQFFSKMVTASYESREWGHAGSGFSHVWGPIAANCGGPRAMAAFMKEMRWYHDLVRRWDGAFVYVPVGGGGVAGSYRSVFNSTGSHMLGYAAPLRKLYITGRDAHKENWLGDKDIAEAVEAERWLGDNAHSKRTIKHLLAGLSKWSPLDRARSAAELGRRKENVLPQLLAMLESRKVNDRLGAVIALGQLRGRAVPALDAIAGMLNDEDRWVRVQAAEALRTIGPAAKPVLPQMLKAASVKDKTDPMEFGVGALAYALFYPGGSYGPRGILAGSIAEIDKKSLYPAIRAVATNPDSHARGCLRSTYKLITMEDVKALAPEFYSSVRDMAPANTMFSKGVRLAGVQAMARLRIEEGMHLAIMLINLRQWGRNYVTAVSLDILKQYRGAARPVLPDLKKLKVQWRKERRADWVKKADELIAGIENDKNPPKLISLKQYLGKNNASKGN
;
A
#
# COMPACT_ATOMS: atom_id res chain seq x y z
N MET A 1 -3.33 -23.53 -16.40
CA MET A 1 -2.53 -22.31 -16.59
C MET A 1 -3.01 -21.09 -15.81
N ARG A 2 -4.07 -21.16 -14.99
CA ARG A 2 -4.61 -20.05 -14.14
C ARG A 2 -4.22 -20.13 -12.64
N SER A 3 -3.45 -21.12 -12.21
CA SER A 3 -3.06 -21.30 -10.80
C SER A 3 -1.74 -20.63 -10.40
N ARG A 4 -0.97 -20.11 -11.35
CA ARG A 4 0.33 -19.45 -11.08
C ARG A 4 0.27 -17.92 -10.89
N LEU A 5 -0.86 -17.28 -11.16
CA LEU A 5 -1.01 -15.82 -11.05
C LEU A 5 -1.32 -15.29 -9.64
N ASN A 6 -1.75 -16.16 -8.71
CA ASN A 6 -2.10 -15.74 -7.35
C ASN A 6 -0.92 -15.73 -6.36
N SER A 7 0.26 -16.18 -6.78
CA SER A 7 1.47 -16.23 -5.94
C SER A 7 2.33 -14.96 -6.03
N ILE A 8 2.15 -14.14 -7.05
CA ILE A 8 3.08 -13.04 -7.39
C ILE A 8 2.84 -11.78 -6.55
N ALA A 9 1.59 -11.49 -6.16
CA ALA A 9 1.25 -10.26 -5.44
C ALA A 9 1.76 -10.21 -3.97
N ALA A 10 1.92 -11.36 -3.32
CA ALA A 10 2.45 -11.46 -1.96
C ALA A 10 3.98 -11.52 -1.90
N THR A 11 4.62 -11.93 -2.99
CA THR A 11 6.07 -12.17 -3.06
C THR A 11 6.87 -10.86 -3.23
N ILE A 12 6.29 -9.81 -3.81
CA ILE A 12 7.01 -8.57 -4.10
C ILE A 12 7.34 -7.78 -2.83
N PHE A 13 6.54 -7.87 -1.76
CA PHE A 13 6.81 -7.12 -0.53
C PHE A 13 7.93 -7.73 0.34
N VAL A 14 8.23 -9.02 0.18
CA VAL A 14 9.31 -9.73 0.91
C VAL A 14 10.64 -9.70 0.15
N ILE A 15 10.61 -9.59 -1.18
CA ILE A 15 11.82 -9.59 -2.03
C ILE A 15 12.65 -8.31 -1.85
N LEU A 16 12.05 -7.19 -1.43
CA LEU A 16 12.78 -5.93 -1.17
C LEU A 16 13.65 -5.95 0.10
N LEU A 17 13.45 -6.91 0.99
CA LEU A 17 14.28 -7.10 2.20
C LEU A 17 15.29 -8.25 2.10
N LEU A 18 15.11 -9.15 1.13
CA LEU A 18 15.96 -10.30 0.93
C LEU A 18 16.46 -10.35 -0.53
N GLY A 19 17.14 -9.30 -0.96
CA GLY A 19 17.88 -9.34 -2.23
C GLY A 19 18.80 -10.57 -2.22
N GLY A 20 18.38 -11.61 -2.93
CA GLY A 20 19.05 -12.90 -3.02
C GLY A 20 20.49 -12.74 -3.49
N VAL A 21 21.38 -13.40 -2.83
CA VAL A 21 22.81 -13.55 -3.13
C VAL A 21 22.99 -14.49 -4.32
N GLY A 22 22.32 -14.22 -5.45
CA GLY A 22 22.38 -15.12 -6.62
C GLY A 22 22.92 -14.49 -7.91
N ASP A 23 22.83 -13.17 -8.08
CA ASP A 23 23.13 -12.54 -9.39
C ASP A 23 24.17 -11.40 -9.34
N LEU A 24 25.13 -11.48 -8.45
CA LEU A 24 26.14 -10.41 -8.25
C LEU A 24 27.26 -10.35 -9.30
N LEU A 25 27.24 -11.19 -10.33
CA LEU A 25 28.36 -11.30 -11.29
C LEU A 25 28.04 -10.99 -12.76
N ALA A 26 26.78 -10.68 -13.11
CA ALA A 26 26.50 -10.24 -14.48
C ALA A 26 26.80 -8.74 -14.60
N GLY A 27 27.81 -8.37 -15.36
CA GLY A 27 28.10 -7.00 -15.76
C GLY A 27 26.94 -6.37 -16.56
N PRO A 28 26.95 -5.05 -16.80
CA PRO A 28 25.92 -4.40 -17.60
C PRO A 28 25.82 -5.06 -18.97
N VAL A 29 24.59 -5.34 -19.43
CA VAL A 29 24.33 -5.98 -20.74
C VAL A 29 24.88 -5.10 -21.84
N ASP A 30 25.73 -5.64 -22.72
CA ASP A 30 26.24 -4.96 -23.93
C ASP A 30 25.25 -5.16 -25.09
N LEU A 31 24.36 -4.15 -25.28
CA LEU A 31 23.32 -4.15 -26.31
C LEU A 31 23.87 -4.02 -27.74
N THR A 32 25.17 -3.74 -27.92
CA THR A 32 25.79 -3.74 -29.23
C THR A 32 26.10 -5.14 -29.73
N LYS A 33 26.10 -6.14 -28.82
CA LYS A 33 26.46 -7.54 -29.10
C LYS A 33 25.32 -8.51 -28.85
N THR A 34 24.35 -8.14 -28.00
CA THR A 34 23.29 -9.03 -27.56
C THR A 34 21.91 -8.45 -27.83
N THR A 35 20.99 -9.32 -28.25
CA THR A 35 19.57 -8.97 -28.35
C THR A 35 18.96 -9.02 -26.95
N PRO A 36 18.27 -7.97 -26.47
CA PRO A 36 17.63 -8.00 -25.17
C PRO A 36 16.53 -9.05 -25.14
N PRO A 37 16.24 -9.64 -23.97
CA PRO A 37 15.09 -10.51 -23.81
C PRO A 37 13.82 -9.76 -24.19
N LYS A 38 12.80 -10.48 -24.70
CA LYS A 38 11.47 -9.93 -25.02
C LYS A 38 10.76 -9.53 -23.72
N THR A 39 11.22 -8.47 -23.08
CA THR A 39 10.68 -7.89 -21.86
C THR A 39 10.13 -6.50 -22.12
N SER A 40 9.18 -6.07 -21.31
CA SER A 40 8.53 -4.76 -21.45
C SER A 40 9.33 -3.58 -20.90
N ASN A 41 10.66 -3.64 -20.87
CA ASN A 41 11.54 -2.61 -20.29
C ASN A 41 11.83 -1.43 -21.24
N SER A 42 10.89 -1.09 -22.12
CA SER A 42 10.96 0.11 -22.98
C SER A 42 10.37 1.32 -22.26
N TYR A 43 11.14 2.40 -22.25
CA TYR A 43 10.82 3.65 -21.59
C TYR A 43 10.71 4.79 -22.60
N ASN A 44 9.86 5.77 -22.29
CA ASN A 44 9.85 7.04 -23.03
C ASN A 44 11.21 7.75 -22.89
N LEU A 45 11.71 8.31 -23.97
CA LEU A 45 12.93 9.08 -24.00
C LEU A 45 12.67 10.59 -24.09
N GLY A 46 11.65 11.02 -23.36
CA GLY A 46 11.30 12.43 -23.25
C GLY A 46 10.75 13.04 -24.55
N PRO A 47 11.03 14.33 -24.78
CA PRO A 47 10.55 15.06 -25.96
C PRO A 47 11.27 14.66 -27.25
N THR A 48 12.07 13.60 -27.23
CA THR A 48 12.66 13.05 -28.46
C THR A 48 11.67 12.33 -29.34
N GLY A 49 10.57 11.79 -28.77
CA GLY A 49 9.59 10.93 -29.47
C GLY A 49 10.10 9.50 -29.73
N ALA A 50 11.19 9.10 -29.11
CA ALA A 50 11.68 7.74 -29.17
C ALA A 50 11.33 6.97 -27.90
N MET A 51 11.24 5.64 -28.02
CA MET A 51 11.21 4.69 -26.91
C MET A 51 12.50 3.88 -26.88
N GLY A 52 13.00 3.58 -25.69
CA GLY A 52 14.24 2.81 -25.55
C GLY A 52 14.17 1.73 -24.48
N TRP A 53 14.66 0.54 -24.81
CA TRP A 53 14.84 -0.55 -23.86
C TRP A 53 16.11 -0.34 -23.03
N MET A 54 16.04 -0.60 -21.73
CA MET A 54 17.15 -0.51 -20.81
C MET A 54 17.18 -1.71 -19.87
N HIS A 55 18.39 -2.08 -19.41
CA HIS A 55 18.55 -3.12 -18.42
C HIS A 55 17.92 -2.72 -17.08
N VAL A 56 17.14 -3.62 -16.51
CA VAL A 56 16.47 -3.44 -15.21
C VAL A 56 16.88 -4.58 -14.29
N GLU A 57 17.36 -4.24 -13.11
CA GLU A 57 17.67 -5.19 -12.05
C GLU A 57 17.08 -4.71 -10.74
N GLY A 58 16.37 -5.62 -10.02
CA GLY A 58 15.69 -5.27 -8.79
C GLY A 58 14.67 -4.12 -8.92
N GLY A 59 14.09 -3.95 -10.12
CA GLY A 59 13.12 -2.88 -10.40
C GLY A 59 13.78 -1.52 -10.68
N MET A 60 15.10 -1.46 -10.91
CA MET A 60 15.85 -0.21 -11.12
C MET A 60 16.71 -0.27 -12.38
N THR A 61 16.97 0.90 -12.99
CA THR A 61 17.87 1.07 -14.14
C THR A 61 19.32 1.44 -13.76
N VAL A 62 19.67 1.44 -12.48
CA VAL A 62 20.99 1.90 -11.96
C VAL A 62 22.18 1.23 -12.64
N LYS A 63 22.04 -0.03 -13.07
CA LYS A 63 23.07 -0.76 -13.82
C LYS A 63 22.98 -0.58 -15.33
N ALA A 64 21.98 0.10 -15.88
CA ALA A 64 21.90 0.38 -17.31
C ALA A 64 23.04 1.32 -17.74
N ARG A 65 23.71 0.98 -18.85
CA ARG A 65 24.80 1.78 -19.45
C ARG A 65 24.51 2.14 -20.90
N GLN A 66 23.43 1.61 -21.46
CA GLN A 66 23.06 1.72 -22.86
C GLN A 66 21.54 1.76 -22.99
N ILE A 67 21.05 2.31 -24.11
CA ILE A 67 19.63 2.41 -24.43
C ILE A 67 19.43 1.90 -25.85
N LEU A 68 18.67 0.81 -26.02
CA LEU A 68 18.32 0.29 -27.34
C LEU A 68 17.02 0.92 -27.82
N ILE A 69 17.02 1.59 -28.97
CA ILE A 69 15.82 2.19 -29.54
C ILE A 69 14.86 1.11 -30.00
N THR A 70 13.64 1.15 -29.48
CA THR A 70 12.58 0.17 -29.75
C THR A 70 11.44 0.71 -30.60
N SER A 71 11.25 2.02 -30.63
CA SER A 71 10.33 2.71 -31.53
C SER A 71 10.70 4.19 -31.67
N VAL A 72 10.32 4.78 -32.79
CA VAL A 72 10.43 6.21 -33.10
C VAL A 72 9.07 6.69 -33.58
N GLU A 73 8.59 7.78 -33.05
CA GLU A 73 7.30 8.37 -33.39
C GLU A 73 7.44 9.27 -34.61
N LYS A 74 6.55 9.12 -35.59
CA LYS A 74 6.57 9.93 -36.82
C LYS A 74 6.32 11.42 -36.52
N GLY A 75 7.09 12.30 -37.12
CA GLY A 75 7.01 13.73 -36.91
C GLY A 75 7.68 14.24 -35.64
N SER A 76 8.28 13.34 -34.82
CA SER A 76 9.03 13.72 -33.62
C SER A 76 10.48 14.14 -33.95
N PRO A 77 11.18 14.77 -32.98
CA PRO A 77 12.59 15.11 -33.15
C PRO A 77 13.54 13.94 -33.50
N SER A 78 13.13 12.71 -33.18
CA SER A 78 13.88 11.49 -33.53
C SER A 78 13.56 10.93 -34.90
N ASP A 79 12.46 11.38 -35.55
CA ASP A 79 12.03 10.87 -36.85
C ASP A 79 13.10 11.16 -37.93
N GLY A 80 13.50 10.13 -38.66
CA GLY A 80 14.59 10.21 -39.65
C GLY A 80 16.01 10.29 -39.05
N ALA A 81 16.20 10.64 -37.78
CA ALA A 81 17.48 10.74 -37.11
C ALA A 81 17.90 9.44 -36.40
N LEU A 82 17.03 8.88 -35.59
CA LEU A 82 17.22 7.58 -34.92
C LEU A 82 16.45 6.47 -35.65
N LEU A 83 16.99 5.28 -35.59
CA LEU A 83 16.39 4.07 -36.16
C LEU A 83 16.13 3.05 -35.06
N VAL A 84 15.07 2.23 -35.22
CA VAL A 84 14.84 1.07 -34.37
C VAL A 84 16.06 0.14 -34.51
N GLY A 85 16.59 -0.30 -33.36
CA GLY A 85 17.83 -1.09 -33.29
C GLY A 85 19.12 -0.26 -33.04
N ASP A 86 19.07 1.07 -33.09
CA ASP A 86 20.18 1.91 -32.63
C ASP A 86 20.39 1.71 -31.12
N VAL A 87 21.65 1.73 -30.69
CA VAL A 87 22.00 1.70 -29.26
C VAL A 87 22.65 3.03 -28.87
N ILE A 88 22.00 3.81 -28.04
CA ILE A 88 22.57 5.04 -27.48
C ILE A 88 23.56 4.65 -26.38
N LEU A 89 24.80 5.04 -26.57
CA LEU A 89 25.93 4.80 -25.66
C LEU A 89 26.22 5.97 -24.74
N GLY A 90 25.75 7.17 -25.09
CA GLY A 90 26.05 8.39 -24.35
C GLY A 90 25.49 9.63 -25.00
N ALA A 91 25.79 10.79 -24.41
CA ALA A 91 25.40 12.11 -24.90
C ALA A 91 26.50 13.15 -24.64
N PHE A 92 26.53 14.23 -25.45
CA PHE A 92 27.53 15.32 -25.32
C PHE A 92 28.98 14.81 -25.27
N GLY A 93 29.30 13.83 -26.11
CA GLY A 93 30.65 13.27 -26.23
C GLY A 93 31.07 12.34 -25.08
N LYS A 94 30.18 12.06 -24.09
CA LYS A 94 30.48 11.21 -22.93
C LYS A 94 29.60 9.98 -22.93
N SER A 95 30.21 8.78 -22.78
CA SER A 95 29.49 7.54 -22.58
C SER A 95 28.80 7.52 -21.21
N PHE A 96 27.68 6.80 -21.10
CA PHE A 96 26.96 6.63 -19.82
C PHE A 96 27.80 5.77 -18.85
N ALA A 97 28.37 6.40 -17.84
CA ALA A 97 29.16 5.74 -16.80
C ALA A 97 28.30 5.18 -15.64
N ARG A 98 27.08 5.67 -15.50
CA ARG A 98 26.11 5.29 -14.46
C ARG A 98 24.75 5.02 -15.11
N ASP A 99 23.65 5.13 -14.37
CA ASP A 99 22.29 4.95 -14.86
C ASP A 99 22.04 5.73 -16.17
N ALA A 100 21.96 5.01 -17.28
CA ALA A 100 21.76 5.59 -18.60
C ALA A 100 20.44 6.33 -18.72
N ARG A 101 19.38 5.88 -18.00
CA ARG A 101 18.08 6.54 -17.99
C ARG A 101 18.16 7.92 -17.34
N LYS A 102 18.74 8.00 -16.15
CA LYS A 102 18.95 9.26 -15.43
C LYS A 102 19.87 10.20 -16.20
N ALA A 103 20.97 9.67 -16.75
CA ALA A 103 21.92 10.43 -17.55
C ALA A 103 21.29 11.00 -18.83
N PHE A 104 20.40 10.25 -19.48
CA PHE A 104 19.68 10.70 -20.67
C PHE A 104 18.68 11.82 -20.33
N GLY A 105 17.92 11.68 -19.23
CA GLY A 105 17.03 12.76 -18.76
C GLY A 105 17.76 14.05 -18.44
N LEU A 106 18.94 13.97 -17.80
CA LEU A 106 19.81 15.13 -17.55
C LEU A 106 20.35 15.73 -18.86
N ALA A 107 20.63 14.90 -19.86
CA ALA A 107 21.08 15.37 -21.17
C ALA A 107 19.99 16.15 -21.92
N ILE A 108 18.73 15.71 -21.84
CA ILE A 108 17.57 16.46 -22.36
C ILE A 108 17.52 17.85 -21.70
N GLY A 109 17.54 17.91 -20.36
CA GLY A 109 17.51 19.19 -19.65
C GLY A 109 18.64 20.11 -20.03
N ARG A 110 19.85 19.58 -20.29
CA ARG A 110 21.03 20.34 -20.80
C ARG A 110 20.81 20.88 -22.20
N ALA A 111 20.24 20.09 -23.12
CA ALA A 111 19.94 20.52 -24.48
C ALA A 111 18.89 21.64 -24.50
N GLU A 112 17.79 21.45 -23.78
CA GLU A 112 16.70 22.43 -23.71
C GLU A 112 17.09 23.75 -23.03
N ALA A 113 18.10 23.72 -22.15
CA ALA A 113 18.64 24.92 -21.49
C ALA A 113 19.42 25.84 -22.44
N LYS A 114 19.76 25.36 -23.62
CA LYS A 114 20.51 26.08 -24.66
C LYS A 114 19.69 26.22 -25.93
N ASP A 115 20.20 25.70 -26.98
CA ASP A 115 19.65 25.78 -28.35
C ASP A 115 18.79 24.56 -28.72
N GLY A 116 18.62 23.61 -27.84
CA GLY A 116 17.88 22.36 -28.08
C GLY A 116 18.68 21.26 -28.78
N ALA A 117 19.96 21.48 -29.09
CA ALA A 117 20.81 20.46 -29.73
C ALA A 117 21.18 19.36 -28.71
N LEU A 118 20.81 18.11 -29.00
CA LEU A 118 21.12 16.92 -28.20
C LEU A 118 22.01 15.97 -29.00
N PRO A 119 23.35 16.13 -28.94
CA PRO A 119 24.27 15.22 -29.58
C PRO A 119 24.39 13.91 -28.82
N LEU A 120 24.09 12.79 -29.48
CA LEU A 120 24.09 11.43 -28.96
C LEU A 120 25.24 10.62 -29.56
N ILE A 121 25.87 9.77 -28.75
CA ILE A 121 26.76 8.73 -29.24
C ILE A 121 25.92 7.51 -29.53
N VAL A 122 25.78 7.11 -30.76
CA VAL A 122 24.94 6.03 -31.23
C VAL A 122 25.75 4.90 -31.83
N TRP A 123 25.47 3.68 -31.51
CA TRP A 123 25.93 2.50 -32.20
C TRP A 123 24.88 2.05 -33.21
N ARG A 124 25.29 2.00 -34.50
CA ARG A 124 24.42 1.61 -35.61
C ARG A 124 25.21 0.74 -36.60
N LYS A 125 24.72 -0.45 -36.93
CA LYS A 125 25.30 -1.37 -37.94
C LYS A 125 26.83 -1.54 -37.77
N GLY A 126 27.28 -1.88 -36.55
CA GLY A 126 28.69 -2.18 -36.29
C GLY A 126 29.61 -0.96 -36.06
N GLY A 127 29.11 0.26 -36.11
CA GLY A 127 29.94 1.47 -35.95
C GLY A 127 29.35 2.50 -34.98
N ARG A 128 30.24 3.23 -34.31
CA ARG A 128 29.88 4.42 -33.54
C ARG A 128 29.71 5.62 -34.45
N ARG A 129 28.70 6.43 -34.17
CA ARG A 129 28.46 7.71 -34.85
C ARG A 129 27.84 8.72 -33.91
N THR A 130 27.95 10.01 -34.24
CA THR A 130 27.22 11.06 -33.54
C THR A 130 25.94 11.35 -34.31
N VAL A 131 24.82 11.35 -33.59
CA VAL A 131 23.51 11.76 -34.09
C VAL A 131 23.05 12.93 -33.23
N SER A 132 22.71 14.05 -33.81
CA SER A 132 22.19 15.23 -33.08
C SER A 132 20.69 15.36 -33.29
N LEU A 133 19.93 15.35 -32.23
CA LEU A 133 18.49 15.65 -32.25
C LEU A 133 18.29 17.14 -31.99
N LYS A 134 17.23 17.71 -32.56
CA LYS A 134 16.82 19.10 -32.32
C LYS A 134 15.56 19.11 -31.48
N LEU A 135 15.71 19.42 -30.18
CA LEU A 135 14.60 19.61 -29.26
C LEU A 135 14.14 21.06 -29.24
N GLU A 136 12.93 21.32 -28.73
CA GLU A 136 12.47 22.68 -28.45
C GLU A 136 13.31 23.29 -27.32
N PRO A 137 13.88 24.51 -27.49
CA PRO A 137 14.55 25.20 -26.38
C PRO A 137 13.54 25.66 -25.34
N MET A 138 13.53 25.01 -24.16
CA MET A 138 12.61 25.31 -23.06
C MET A 138 13.23 26.28 -22.03
N GLY A 139 14.54 26.43 -22.01
CA GLY A 139 15.30 27.09 -20.96
C GLY A 139 15.74 26.13 -19.86
N ALA A 140 16.53 26.65 -18.91
CA ALA A 140 16.92 25.89 -17.72
C ALA A 140 15.86 25.92 -16.63
N TYR A 141 15.80 24.87 -15.83
CA TYR A 141 15.06 24.93 -14.56
C TYR A 141 15.76 25.89 -13.58
N SER A 142 15.00 26.79 -12.95
CA SER A 142 15.50 27.56 -11.81
C SER A 142 15.75 26.66 -10.60
N ASP A 143 16.56 27.13 -9.64
CA ASP A 143 16.78 26.40 -8.39
C ASP A 143 15.50 26.30 -7.53
N THR A 144 14.60 27.24 -7.73
CA THR A 144 13.30 27.29 -7.03
C THR A 144 12.17 26.62 -7.82
N SER A 145 12.45 25.95 -8.95
CA SER A 145 11.43 25.30 -9.78
C SER A 145 10.53 24.38 -8.97
N PRO A 146 9.18 24.45 -9.17
CA PRO A 146 8.44 25.15 -10.23
C PRO A 146 8.21 26.65 -9.98
N TYR A 147 8.56 27.18 -8.80
CA TYR A 147 8.44 28.59 -8.47
C TYR A 147 9.47 29.41 -9.26
N ASN A 148 9.05 30.60 -9.73
CA ASN A 148 9.91 31.55 -10.47
C ASN A 148 10.73 30.88 -11.59
N CYS A 149 10.11 29.91 -12.29
CA CYS A 149 10.78 29.11 -13.31
C CYS A 149 10.11 29.25 -14.68
N PRO A 150 10.75 29.94 -15.64
CA PRO A 150 10.20 30.08 -17.01
C PRO A 150 9.96 28.74 -17.71
N LYS A 151 10.89 27.77 -17.58
CA LYS A 151 10.71 26.42 -18.15
C LYS A 151 9.49 25.72 -17.55
N ALA A 152 9.32 25.77 -16.24
CA ALA A 152 8.16 25.17 -15.58
C ALA A 152 6.82 25.78 -16.05
N ARG A 153 6.81 27.09 -16.32
CA ARG A 153 5.64 27.78 -16.88
C ARG A 153 5.32 27.32 -18.30
N LYS A 154 6.33 27.23 -19.18
CA LYS A 154 6.14 26.68 -20.53
C LYS A 154 5.60 25.24 -20.51
N ILE A 155 6.15 24.39 -19.63
CA ILE A 155 5.66 23.02 -19.45
C ILE A 155 4.20 23.02 -19.01
N LEU A 156 3.82 23.87 -18.06
CA LEU A 156 2.43 24.01 -17.62
C LEU A 156 1.52 24.43 -18.77
N ASP A 157 1.93 25.45 -19.54
CA ASP A 157 1.16 25.97 -20.66
C ASP A 157 0.90 24.91 -21.73
N GLN A 158 1.93 24.17 -22.14
CA GLN A 158 1.82 23.09 -23.11
C GLN A 158 0.94 21.95 -22.59
N GLY A 159 1.14 21.50 -21.36
CA GLY A 159 0.36 20.40 -20.78
C GLY A 159 -1.11 20.75 -20.58
N LEU A 160 -1.44 21.99 -20.18
CA LEU A 160 -2.84 22.44 -20.07
C LEU A 160 -3.53 22.48 -21.43
N ALA A 161 -2.83 22.94 -22.48
CA ALA A 161 -3.38 22.94 -23.82
C ALA A 161 -3.68 21.53 -24.33
N VAL A 162 -2.83 20.55 -24.02
CA VAL A 162 -3.06 19.13 -24.34
C VAL A 162 -4.30 18.61 -23.60
N ILE A 163 -4.42 18.90 -22.30
CA ILE A 163 -5.58 18.46 -21.49
C ILE A 163 -6.87 19.06 -22.05
N ALA A 164 -6.88 20.36 -22.35
CA ALA A 164 -8.07 21.06 -22.80
C ALA A 164 -8.67 20.51 -24.10
N LYS A 165 -7.81 19.97 -25.00
CA LYS A 165 -8.25 19.31 -26.24
C LYS A 165 -8.90 17.95 -26.02
N ASN A 166 -8.63 17.28 -24.88
CA ASN A 166 -8.98 15.89 -24.62
C ASN A 166 -9.63 15.70 -23.24
N VAL A 167 -10.43 16.65 -22.78
CA VAL A 167 -11.18 16.50 -21.53
C VAL A 167 -12.22 15.39 -21.68
N ASN A 168 -12.05 14.32 -20.90
CA ASN A 168 -13.04 13.24 -20.84
C ASN A 168 -13.84 13.37 -19.54
N ASP A 169 -15.09 13.79 -19.63
CA ASP A 169 -15.98 14.02 -18.48
C ASP A 169 -16.46 12.74 -17.80
N GLN A 170 -16.32 11.58 -18.46
CA GLN A 170 -16.66 10.28 -17.87
C GLN A 170 -15.52 9.68 -17.06
N ASN A 171 -14.41 10.41 -16.88
CA ASN A 171 -13.28 9.88 -16.16
C ASN A 171 -13.61 9.65 -14.67
N ARG A 172 -13.30 8.47 -14.22
CA ARG A 172 -13.42 8.05 -12.82
C ARG A 172 -12.63 8.94 -11.86
N PHE A 173 -11.53 9.51 -12.36
CA PHE A 173 -10.61 10.38 -11.61
C PHE A 173 -10.48 11.71 -12.38
N PRO A 174 -11.16 12.79 -11.97
CA PRO A 174 -11.17 14.08 -12.66
C PRO A 174 -9.88 14.88 -12.44
N ILE A 175 -8.71 14.25 -12.64
CA ILE A 175 -7.40 14.86 -12.43
C ILE A 175 -7.11 15.95 -13.46
N ASN A 176 -7.55 15.75 -14.71
CA ASN A 176 -7.42 16.75 -15.76
C ASN A 176 -8.21 18.01 -15.45
N GLN A 177 -9.46 17.81 -15.06
CA GLN A 177 -10.34 18.93 -14.67
C GLN A 177 -9.78 19.68 -13.46
N LEU A 178 -9.21 18.93 -12.49
CA LEU A 178 -8.57 19.51 -11.32
C LEU A 178 -7.32 20.31 -11.70
N ALA A 179 -6.53 19.84 -12.67
CA ALA A 179 -5.36 20.56 -13.17
C ALA A 179 -5.74 21.84 -13.92
N LEU A 180 -6.78 21.79 -14.77
CA LEU A 180 -7.33 22.98 -15.42
C LEU A 180 -7.83 24.02 -14.40
N LEU A 181 -8.56 23.56 -13.37
CA LEU A 181 -9.02 24.42 -12.28
C LEU A 181 -7.85 25.04 -11.51
N ALA A 182 -6.80 24.25 -11.21
CA ALA A 182 -5.59 24.70 -10.51
C ALA A 182 -4.82 25.78 -11.27
N SER A 183 -4.95 25.83 -12.60
CA SER A 183 -4.35 26.88 -13.40
C SER A 183 -5.00 28.25 -13.16
N GLY A 184 -6.26 28.29 -12.73
CA GLY A 184 -7.05 29.51 -12.53
C GLY A 184 -7.27 30.32 -13.82
N ARG A 185 -7.06 29.73 -15.01
CA ARG A 185 -7.13 30.44 -16.28
C ARG A 185 -8.56 30.57 -16.78
N PRO A 186 -9.03 31.78 -17.13
CA PRO A 186 -10.39 32.03 -17.58
C PRO A 186 -10.82 31.16 -18.79
N GLU A 187 -9.90 30.97 -19.74
CA GLU A 187 -10.17 30.21 -20.98
C GLU A 187 -10.57 28.74 -20.72
N TYR A 188 -10.12 28.14 -19.61
CA TYR A 188 -10.50 26.76 -19.26
C TYR A 188 -11.72 26.66 -18.34
N MET A 189 -12.19 27.76 -17.76
CA MET A 189 -13.28 27.73 -16.78
C MET A 189 -14.61 27.25 -17.37
N LYS A 190 -14.86 27.43 -18.68
CA LYS A 190 -16.06 26.89 -19.34
C LYS A 190 -16.06 25.36 -19.32
N LEU A 191 -14.92 24.71 -19.64
CA LEU A 191 -14.75 23.25 -19.59
C LEU A 191 -14.90 22.71 -18.18
N VAL A 192 -14.21 23.36 -17.23
CA VAL A 192 -14.24 22.95 -15.81
C VAL A 192 -15.67 23.03 -15.25
N ARG A 193 -16.39 24.11 -15.53
CA ARG A 193 -17.77 24.31 -15.11
C ARG A 193 -18.72 23.27 -15.69
N ALA A 194 -18.58 22.98 -16.99
CA ALA A 194 -19.39 21.93 -17.65
C ALA A 194 -19.17 20.58 -16.99
N SER A 195 -17.91 20.19 -16.77
CA SER A 195 -17.57 18.93 -16.09
C SER A 195 -18.09 18.85 -14.67
N ALA A 196 -17.96 19.94 -13.88
CA ALA A 196 -18.43 19.95 -12.50
C ALA A 196 -19.96 19.82 -12.41
N ARG A 197 -20.69 20.55 -13.24
CA ARG A 197 -22.15 20.48 -13.28
C ARG A 197 -22.67 19.14 -13.80
N ALA A 198 -22.06 18.58 -14.84
CA ALA A 198 -22.39 17.25 -15.35
C ALA A 198 -22.19 16.18 -14.29
N MET A 199 -21.08 16.26 -13.53
CA MET A 199 -20.79 15.32 -12.44
C MET A 199 -21.78 15.46 -11.29
N ALA A 200 -22.15 16.69 -10.94
CA ALA A 200 -23.13 16.96 -9.88
C ALA A 200 -24.55 16.48 -10.27
N ALA A 201 -24.99 16.75 -11.50
CA ALA A 201 -26.29 16.32 -12.00
C ALA A 201 -26.42 14.79 -12.06
N GLY A 202 -25.32 14.06 -12.30
CA GLY A 202 -25.28 12.60 -12.29
C GLY A 202 -25.11 11.97 -10.90
N THR A 203 -25.11 12.76 -9.82
CA THR A 203 -24.91 12.24 -8.46
C THR A 203 -26.27 12.02 -7.79
N PRO A 204 -26.62 10.79 -7.39
CA PRO A 204 -27.84 10.51 -6.62
C PRO A 204 -27.80 11.17 -5.23
N GLU A 205 -29.00 11.33 -4.63
CA GLU A 205 -29.14 11.73 -3.24
C GLU A 205 -28.42 10.77 -2.27
N VAL A 206 -28.09 11.25 -1.07
CA VAL A 206 -27.28 10.53 -0.06
C VAL A 206 -27.71 9.08 0.13
N GLU A 207 -29.01 8.84 0.34
CA GLU A 207 -29.49 7.47 0.67
C GLU A 207 -29.38 6.52 -0.54
N ALA A 208 -29.66 7.00 -1.74
CA ALA A 208 -29.53 6.20 -2.95
C ALA A 208 -28.07 5.89 -3.27
N LEU A 209 -27.18 6.90 -3.12
CA LEU A 209 -25.74 6.76 -3.33
C LEU A 209 -25.14 5.80 -2.29
N TRP A 210 -25.53 5.92 -1.02
CA TRP A 210 -25.11 5.05 0.06
C TRP A 210 -25.51 3.59 -0.20
N LYS A 211 -26.76 3.33 -0.51
CA LYS A 211 -27.27 1.98 -0.82
C LYS A 211 -26.52 1.36 -2.00
N ALA A 212 -26.34 2.10 -3.09
CA ALA A 212 -25.64 1.62 -4.27
C ALA A 212 -24.16 1.29 -3.97
N ALA A 213 -23.49 2.11 -3.16
CA ALA A 213 -22.06 1.96 -2.86
C ALA A 213 -21.77 0.91 -1.78
N ASN A 214 -22.74 0.61 -0.92
CA ASN A 214 -22.57 -0.26 0.24
C ASN A 214 -22.42 -1.75 -0.13
N HIS A 215 -22.93 -2.19 -1.28
CA HIS A 215 -23.07 -3.60 -1.59
C HIS A 215 -22.03 -4.17 -2.56
N ASN A 216 -21.39 -3.35 -3.38
CA ASN A 216 -20.43 -3.85 -4.37
C ASN A 216 -19.60 -2.72 -5.00
N GLY A 217 -18.38 -3.08 -5.41
CA GLY A 217 -17.63 -2.26 -6.34
C GLY A 217 -16.48 -1.48 -5.73
N LYS A 218 -15.91 -0.61 -6.56
CA LYS A 218 -14.73 0.19 -6.25
C LYS A 218 -15.11 1.67 -6.06
N HIS A 219 -16.24 1.92 -5.41
CA HIS A 219 -16.82 3.27 -5.29
C HIS A 219 -15.92 4.22 -4.50
N THR A 220 -15.26 3.76 -3.44
CA THR A 220 -14.34 4.58 -2.65
C THR A 220 -13.30 5.27 -3.52
N TRP A 221 -12.76 4.55 -4.52
CA TRP A 221 -11.79 5.10 -5.46
C TRP A 221 -12.29 6.32 -6.24
N SER A 222 -13.53 6.28 -6.69
CA SER A 222 -14.10 7.38 -7.47
C SER A 222 -14.66 8.51 -6.59
N PHE A 223 -15.26 8.17 -5.46
CA PHE A 223 -15.93 9.15 -4.60
C PHE A 223 -14.95 10.18 -4.03
N GLY A 224 -13.81 9.74 -3.49
CA GLY A 224 -12.79 10.64 -2.98
C GLY A 224 -12.31 11.64 -4.02
N TYR A 225 -11.93 11.17 -5.20
CA TYR A 225 -11.44 12.06 -6.27
C TYR A 225 -12.50 12.99 -6.85
N LYS A 226 -13.73 12.47 -7.09
CA LYS A 226 -14.83 13.31 -7.55
C LYS A 226 -15.17 14.42 -6.55
N ASN A 227 -15.21 14.06 -5.27
CA ASN A 227 -15.52 15.01 -4.22
C ASN A 227 -14.39 16.03 -3.99
N ILE A 228 -13.11 15.66 -4.14
CA ILE A 228 -11.99 16.63 -4.15
C ILE A 228 -12.19 17.64 -5.29
N PHE A 229 -12.53 17.19 -6.49
CA PHE A 229 -12.75 18.10 -7.61
C PHE A 229 -13.94 19.03 -7.38
N LEU A 230 -15.10 18.50 -6.95
CA LEU A 230 -16.30 19.30 -6.72
C LEU A 230 -16.12 20.30 -5.58
N THR A 231 -15.46 19.91 -4.49
CA THR A 231 -15.17 20.80 -3.36
C THR A 231 -14.23 21.93 -3.75
N GLU A 232 -13.13 21.62 -4.44
CA GLU A 232 -12.19 22.64 -4.94
C GLU A 232 -12.84 23.57 -5.97
N TYR A 233 -13.71 23.01 -6.83
CA TYR A 233 -14.49 23.80 -7.78
C TYR A 233 -15.43 24.79 -7.06
N TYR A 234 -16.19 24.33 -6.07
CA TYR A 234 -17.06 25.19 -5.27
C TYR A 234 -16.26 26.28 -4.53
N LEU A 235 -15.16 25.91 -3.88
CA LEU A 235 -14.31 26.83 -3.14
C LEU A 235 -13.63 27.89 -4.05
N ALA A 236 -13.38 27.54 -5.31
CA ALA A 236 -12.80 28.45 -6.28
C ALA A 236 -13.83 29.38 -6.96
N THR A 237 -15.09 28.93 -7.10
CA THR A 237 -16.08 29.61 -7.95
C THR A 237 -17.34 30.11 -7.20
N GLY A 238 -17.66 29.54 -6.05
CA GLY A 238 -18.91 29.78 -5.32
C GLY A 238 -20.16 29.16 -5.98
N ASP A 239 -20.02 28.30 -6.99
CA ASP A 239 -21.14 27.70 -7.73
C ASP A 239 -21.92 26.69 -6.86
N LYS A 240 -23.03 27.14 -6.28
CA LYS A 240 -23.88 26.37 -5.37
C LYS A 240 -24.54 25.16 -6.02
N SER A 241 -24.58 25.09 -7.33
CA SER A 241 -25.23 23.97 -8.05
C SER A 241 -24.60 22.61 -7.78
N VAL A 242 -23.36 22.57 -7.26
CA VAL A 242 -22.65 21.33 -6.93
C VAL A 242 -22.76 20.91 -5.45
N LEU A 243 -23.36 21.74 -4.58
CA LEU A 243 -23.40 21.48 -3.13
C LEU A 243 -24.16 20.20 -2.77
N GLY A 244 -25.26 19.90 -3.45
CA GLY A 244 -26.01 18.65 -3.25
C GLY A 244 -25.15 17.41 -3.47
N ALA A 245 -24.37 17.41 -4.56
CA ALA A 245 -23.47 16.31 -4.88
C ALA A 245 -22.29 16.22 -3.88
N ILE A 246 -21.72 17.37 -3.46
CA ILE A 246 -20.68 17.39 -2.42
C ILE A 246 -21.22 16.76 -1.14
N LYS A 247 -22.42 17.14 -0.68
CA LYS A 247 -23.07 16.57 0.50
C LYS A 247 -23.27 15.06 0.33
N ALA A 248 -23.80 14.62 -0.82
CA ALA A 248 -24.07 13.21 -1.09
C ALA A 248 -22.80 12.35 -1.02
N TYR A 249 -21.72 12.76 -1.69
CA TYR A 249 -20.44 12.06 -1.61
C TYR A 249 -19.86 12.09 -0.19
N THR A 250 -19.84 13.26 0.45
CA THR A 250 -19.22 13.44 1.77
C THR A 250 -19.88 12.57 2.84
N VAL A 251 -21.22 12.61 2.94
CA VAL A 251 -21.96 11.82 3.94
C VAL A 251 -21.86 10.33 3.64
N SER A 252 -21.93 9.91 2.37
CA SER A 252 -21.73 8.52 1.99
C SER A 252 -20.33 8.01 2.34
N ILE A 253 -19.29 8.82 2.11
CA ILE A 253 -17.90 8.52 2.48
C ILE A 253 -17.77 8.39 4.00
N ALA A 254 -18.34 9.32 4.78
CA ALA A 254 -18.28 9.32 6.24
C ALA A 254 -18.95 8.07 6.83
N ARG A 255 -20.19 7.76 6.41
CA ARG A 255 -20.92 6.56 6.81
C ARG A 255 -20.22 5.26 6.40
N GLY A 256 -19.57 5.28 5.25
CA GLY A 256 -18.85 4.13 4.68
C GLY A 256 -17.42 3.97 5.17
N GLN A 257 -16.99 4.73 6.16
CA GLN A 257 -15.69 4.58 6.79
C GLN A 257 -15.65 3.34 7.69
N GLY A 258 -14.51 2.62 7.73
CA GLY A 258 -14.27 1.58 8.72
C GLY A 258 -14.09 2.16 10.13
N ARG A 259 -14.33 1.33 11.16
CA ARG A 259 -14.31 1.76 12.57
C ARG A 259 -12.99 2.40 13.03
N TYR A 260 -11.89 2.10 12.35
CA TYR A 260 -10.56 2.64 12.71
C TYR A 260 -10.18 3.89 11.95
N GLY A 261 -10.94 4.33 10.94
CA GLY A 261 -10.74 5.61 10.27
C GLY A 261 -10.17 5.53 8.86
N THR A 262 -10.28 4.36 8.20
CA THR A 262 -9.92 4.17 6.79
C THR A 262 -11.03 3.45 6.02
N TRP A 263 -10.84 3.18 4.73
CA TRP A 263 -11.83 2.60 3.82
C TRP A 263 -11.26 1.42 3.06
N GLY A 264 -12.14 0.60 2.50
CA GLY A 264 -11.81 -0.45 1.54
C GLY A 264 -11.88 0.02 0.09
N HIS A 265 -11.91 -0.94 -0.84
CA HIS A 265 -12.22 -0.65 -2.25
C HIS A 265 -13.64 -0.10 -2.41
N GLY A 266 -14.60 -0.64 -1.65
CA GLY A 266 -15.94 -0.12 -1.47
C GLY A 266 -16.13 0.47 -0.08
N LEU A 267 -17.31 1.02 0.18
CA LEU A 267 -17.69 1.54 1.48
C LEU A 267 -17.99 0.40 2.46
N PHE A 268 -17.70 0.61 3.75
CA PHE A 268 -18.09 -0.32 4.80
C PHE A 268 -19.60 -0.27 5.00
N GLY A 269 -20.20 -1.45 5.14
CA GLY A 269 -21.63 -1.59 5.43
C GLY A 269 -21.95 -1.54 6.92
N ALA A 270 -23.21 -1.69 7.24
CA ALA A 270 -23.65 -1.89 8.61
C ALA A 270 -23.13 -3.24 9.15
N GLY A 271 -22.83 -3.28 10.45
CA GLY A 271 -22.54 -4.51 11.17
C GLY A 271 -23.80 -5.39 11.34
N ARG A 272 -23.63 -6.60 11.86
CA ARG A 272 -24.77 -7.48 12.20
C ARG A 272 -25.72 -6.87 13.26
N ASP A 273 -25.18 -5.96 14.05
CA ASP A 273 -25.93 -5.19 15.06
C ASP A 273 -26.64 -3.96 14.46
N GLY A 274 -26.63 -3.81 13.14
CA GLY A 274 -27.22 -2.67 12.42
C GLY A 274 -26.42 -1.37 12.54
N LYS A 275 -25.30 -1.35 13.29
CA LYS A 275 -24.47 -0.14 13.44
C LYS A 275 -23.61 0.08 12.22
N LEU A 276 -23.36 1.36 11.89
CA LEU A 276 -22.41 1.74 10.86
C LEU A 276 -20.99 1.19 11.16
N HIS A 277 -20.15 1.17 10.15
CA HIS A 277 -18.76 0.73 10.27
C HIS A 277 -18.55 -0.77 10.56
N GLY A 278 -19.46 -1.58 10.05
CA GLY A 278 -19.30 -3.04 10.01
C GLY A 278 -18.18 -3.48 9.06
N PRO A 279 -17.94 -4.79 8.96
CA PRO A 279 -16.92 -5.32 8.07
C PRO A 279 -17.27 -5.10 6.59
N ILE A 280 -16.23 -4.90 5.76
CA ILE A 280 -16.38 -4.82 4.31
C ILE A 280 -15.93 -6.15 3.67
N PRO A 281 -16.81 -7.02 3.25
CA PRO A 281 -16.45 -8.15 2.41
C PRO A 281 -16.27 -7.68 0.96
N PRO A 282 -15.44 -8.35 0.17
CA PRO A 282 -14.59 -9.50 0.55
C PRO A 282 -13.15 -9.15 0.89
N TYR A 283 -12.76 -7.88 0.90
CA TYR A 283 -11.36 -7.49 0.88
C TYR A 283 -10.85 -6.93 2.21
N GLY A 284 -11.24 -5.75 2.61
CA GLY A 284 -10.72 -5.05 3.78
C GLY A 284 -10.18 -3.67 3.42
N PRO A 285 -9.47 -3.01 4.35
CA PRO A 285 -8.98 -1.66 4.17
C PRO A 285 -7.93 -1.51 3.06
N VAL A 286 -8.03 -0.39 2.33
CA VAL A 286 -7.12 0.03 1.26
C VAL A 286 -6.86 1.52 1.38
N ASN A 287 -5.75 1.89 2.00
CA ASN A 287 -5.44 3.30 2.29
C ASN A 287 -5.28 4.15 1.02
N GLN A 288 -4.87 3.54 -0.10
CA GLN A 288 -4.78 4.22 -1.38
C GLN A 288 -6.13 4.75 -1.87
N ALA A 289 -7.22 4.03 -1.58
CA ALA A 289 -8.58 4.46 -1.90
C ALA A 289 -9.15 5.38 -0.80
N GLY A 290 -8.77 5.16 0.45
CA GLY A 290 -9.30 5.87 1.60
C GLY A 290 -8.74 7.28 1.81
N LEU A 291 -7.46 7.50 1.53
CA LEU A 291 -6.84 8.80 1.75
C LEU A 291 -7.44 9.94 0.91
N PRO A 292 -7.79 9.76 -0.40
CA PRO A 292 -8.54 10.77 -1.13
C PRO A 292 -9.92 11.05 -0.50
N CYS A 293 -10.56 10.05 0.09
CA CYS A 293 -11.80 10.26 0.85
C CYS A 293 -11.56 11.15 2.07
N PHE A 294 -10.48 10.93 2.80
CA PHE A 294 -10.10 11.77 3.93
C PHE A 294 -9.86 13.23 3.51
N VAL A 295 -9.05 13.48 2.48
CA VAL A 295 -8.83 14.83 1.92
C VAL A 295 -10.16 15.46 1.51
N SER A 296 -11.03 14.72 0.83
CA SER A 296 -12.32 15.23 0.35
C SER A 296 -13.26 15.64 1.47
N MET A 297 -13.27 14.90 2.59
CA MET A 297 -14.05 15.24 3.78
C MET A 297 -13.57 16.55 4.43
N VAL A 298 -12.23 16.72 4.54
CA VAL A 298 -11.65 17.97 5.06
C VAL A 298 -12.01 19.16 4.18
N LEU A 299 -11.97 19.03 2.86
CA LEU A 299 -12.40 20.07 1.92
C LEU A 299 -13.90 20.33 2.00
N ALA A 300 -14.72 19.30 2.17
CA ALA A 300 -16.16 19.45 2.32
C ALA A 300 -16.55 20.27 3.56
N ARG A 301 -15.82 20.13 4.68
CA ARG A 301 -15.97 21.01 5.84
C ARG A 301 -15.70 22.47 5.49
N LYS A 302 -14.67 22.74 4.66
CA LYS A 302 -14.39 24.10 4.16
C LYS A 302 -15.49 24.63 3.25
N CYS A 303 -16.26 23.75 2.58
CA CYS A 303 -17.45 24.12 1.79
C CYS A 303 -18.69 24.39 2.65
N GLY A 304 -18.61 24.26 3.97
CA GLY A 304 -19.76 24.44 4.88
C GLY A 304 -20.67 23.21 4.97
N ILE A 305 -20.22 22.03 4.56
CA ILE A 305 -21.00 20.80 4.76
C ILE A 305 -20.93 20.41 6.24
N GLU A 306 -22.09 20.33 6.87
CA GLU A 306 -22.27 19.94 8.26
C GLU A 306 -23.01 18.61 8.35
N ASP A 307 -22.44 17.66 9.08
CA ASP A 307 -23.02 16.36 9.40
C ASP A 307 -22.24 15.77 10.59
N PRO A 308 -22.92 15.24 11.64
CA PRO A 308 -22.27 14.69 12.83
C PRO A 308 -21.32 13.53 12.49
N GLU A 309 -21.65 12.71 11.48
CA GLU A 309 -20.81 11.61 11.06
C GLU A 309 -19.55 12.07 10.33
N LEU A 310 -19.60 13.22 9.63
CA LEU A 310 -18.44 13.81 8.97
C LEU A 310 -17.35 14.16 9.97
N ASP A 311 -17.68 14.86 11.05
CA ASP A 311 -16.71 15.26 12.07
C ASP A 311 -16.12 14.05 12.79
N ALA A 312 -16.98 13.07 13.11
CA ALA A 312 -16.56 11.81 13.71
C ALA A 312 -15.62 11.03 12.78
N ALA A 313 -15.90 11.02 11.47
CA ALA A 313 -15.09 10.33 10.48
C ALA A 313 -13.72 11.00 10.29
N ILE A 314 -13.66 12.34 10.24
CA ILE A 314 -12.41 13.10 10.20
C ILE A 314 -11.57 12.81 11.46
N ALA A 315 -12.19 12.82 12.64
CA ALA A 315 -11.50 12.52 13.89
C ALA A 315 -10.94 11.08 13.94
N ARG A 316 -11.68 10.09 13.43
CA ARG A 316 -11.19 8.71 13.30
C ARG A 316 -9.98 8.62 12.34
N SER A 317 -10.04 9.28 11.18
CA SER A 317 -8.92 9.33 10.23
C SER A 317 -7.69 10.02 10.81
N ASN A 318 -7.87 11.12 11.53
CA ASN A 318 -6.78 11.81 12.21
C ASN A 318 -6.06 10.89 13.20
N ARG A 319 -6.80 10.12 14.00
CA ARG A 319 -6.20 9.13 14.91
C ARG A 319 -5.51 8.00 14.14
N PHE A 320 -6.16 7.44 13.13
CA PHE A 320 -5.61 6.30 12.39
C PHE A 320 -4.31 6.66 11.66
N PHE A 321 -4.34 7.69 10.82
CA PHE A 321 -3.15 8.09 10.05
C PHE A 321 -2.10 8.79 10.91
N GLY A 322 -2.49 9.47 12.00
CA GLY A 322 -1.57 10.04 12.99
C GLY A 322 -0.69 9.00 13.69
N ASN A 323 -1.13 7.75 13.80
CA ASN A 323 -0.35 6.66 14.38
C ASN A 323 0.98 6.37 13.66
N TYR A 324 1.12 6.82 12.41
CA TYR A 324 2.33 6.58 11.60
C TYR A 324 3.36 7.70 11.70
N VAL A 325 3.02 8.82 12.35
CA VAL A 325 3.93 9.98 12.54
C VAL A 325 5.17 9.57 13.33
N GLY A 326 6.35 9.91 12.81
CA GLY A 326 7.64 9.54 13.38
C GLY A 326 8.06 8.07 13.16
N LYS A 327 7.19 7.24 12.57
CA LYS A 327 7.39 5.78 12.50
C LYS A 327 7.70 5.27 11.11
N GLY A 328 6.96 5.70 10.09
CA GLY A 328 7.19 5.28 8.72
C GLY A 328 6.08 5.67 7.76
N ALA A 329 6.17 5.16 6.52
CA ALA A 329 5.19 5.42 5.48
C ALA A 329 3.85 4.77 5.79
N ILE A 330 2.77 5.40 5.30
CA ILE A 330 1.42 4.86 5.37
C ILE A 330 1.36 3.54 4.59
N PRO A 331 0.97 2.42 5.24
CA PRO A 331 0.92 1.11 4.61
C PRO A 331 -0.29 0.94 3.69
N TYR A 332 -0.37 -0.23 3.03
CA TYR A 332 -1.48 -0.58 2.15
C TYR A 332 -2.85 -0.57 2.83
N GLY A 333 -2.95 -1.12 4.02
CA GLY A 333 -4.15 -1.21 4.84
C GLY A 333 -3.84 -0.95 6.32
N GLU A 334 -4.50 -1.67 7.20
CA GLU A 334 -4.30 -1.61 8.66
C GLU A 334 -3.08 -2.46 9.05
N HIS A 335 -1.89 -2.00 8.69
CA HIS A 335 -0.63 -2.70 8.90
C HIS A 335 0.37 -1.80 9.62
N ARG A 336 1.51 -2.39 9.99
CA ARG A 336 2.65 -1.64 10.53
C ARG A 336 3.19 -0.60 9.53
N PRO A 337 3.88 0.46 10.02
CA PRO A 337 4.50 1.48 9.17
C PRO A 337 5.44 0.86 8.14
N GLY A 338 5.45 1.40 6.93
CA GLY A 338 6.40 1.01 5.90
C GLY A 338 7.79 1.58 6.16
N ALA A 339 8.84 0.76 5.94
CA ALA A 339 10.24 1.18 6.04
C ALA A 339 10.73 1.87 4.75
N VAL A 340 9.91 2.75 4.20
CA VAL A 340 10.14 3.58 3.01
C VAL A 340 9.65 4.99 3.28
N HIS A 341 9.98 5.96 2.42
CA HIS A 341 9.50 7.33 2.61
C HIS A 341 8.08 7.54 2.06
N ASP A 342 7.75 6.91 0.93
CA ASP A 342 6.37 6.86 0.44
C ASP A 342 6.13 5.52 -0.28
N ASP A 343 4.89 5.07 -0.30
CA ASP A 343 4.45 3.92 -1.07
C ASP A 343 3.23 4.32 -1.89
N ASN A 344 3.48 4.56 -3.18
CA ASN A 344 2.45 4.89 -4.16
C ASN A 344 1.56 6.09 -3.76
N GLY A 345 2.17 7.15 -3.20
CA GLY A 345 1.48 8.41 -2.90
C GLY A 345 0.64 8.42 -1.61
N LYS A 346 0.60 7.34 -0.83
CA LYS A 346 -0.20 7.29 0.42
C LYS A 346 0.29 8.29 1.46
N THR A 347 1.60 8.32 1.71
CA THR A 347 2.21 9.30 2.61
C THR A 347 2.00 10.72 2.09
N SER A 348 2.07 10.91 0.76
CA SER A 348 1.80 12.18 0.09
C SER A 348 0.38 12.68 0.37
N ILE A 349 -0.64 11.84 0.21
CA ILE A 349 -2.03 12.24 0.45
C ILE A 349 -2.28 12.52 1.93
N ALA A 350 -1.64 11.77 2.84
CA ALA A 350 -1.72 12.03 4.28
C ALA A 350 -1.12 13.41 4.64
N ALA A 351 0.05 13.76 4.09
CA ALA A 351 0.64 15.09 4.28
C ALA A 351 -0.35 16.20 3.95
N MET A 352 -1.06 16.07 2.83
CA MET A 352 -2.04 17.04 2.36
C MET A 352 -3.27 17.09 3.26
N ALA A 353 -3.81 15.94 3.69
CA ALA A 353 -4.97 15.90 4.59
C ALA A 353 -4.70 16.60 5.92
N PHE A 354 -3.50 16.46 6.48
CA PHE A 354 -3.10 17.14 7.71
C PHE A 354 -2.77 18.63 7.48
N ALA A 355 -2.14 18.98 6.36
CA ALA A 355 -1.84 20.34 6.00
C ALA A 355 -3.11 21.21 5.87
N LEU A 356 -4.16 20.67 5.23
CA LEU A 356 -5.46 21.33 5.08
C LEU A 356 -6.15 21.62 6.42
N GLN A 357 -5.77 20.93 7.49
CA GLN A 357 -6.28 21.09 8.85
C GLN A 357 -5.35 21.93 9.75
N GLY A 358 -4.21 22.40 9.26
CA GLY A 358 -3.23 23.12 10.08
C GLY A 358 -2.49 22.24 11.11
N ARG A 359 -2.53 20.92 10.99
CA ARG A 359 -1.90 19.98 11.93
C ARG A 359 -0.38 19.93 11.70
N ARG A 360 0.34 20.73 12.45
CA ARG A 360 1.77 20.99 12.26
C ARG A 360 2.64 19.72 12.29
N THR A 361 2.56 18.95 13.36
CA THR A 361 3.45 17.80 13.59
C THR A 361 3.31 16.76 12.48
N GLU A 362 2.08 16.41 12.13
CA GLU A 362 1.78 15.44 11.09
C GLU A 362 2.19 15.97 9.72
N THR A 363 1.89 17.24 9.45
CA THR A 363 2.24 17.89 8.17
C THR A 363 3.76 17.91 7.98
N GLN A 364 4.51 18.35 8.99
CA GLN A 364 5.97 18.40 8.90
C GLN A 364 6.57 17.00 8.71
N PHE A 365 6.12 16.00 9.47
CA PHE A 365 6.62 14.64 9.33
C PHE A 365 6.34 14.08 7.93
N PHE A 366 5.09 14.10 7.49
CA PHE A 366 4.73 13.49 6.21
C PHE A 366 5.27 14.27 5.02
N SER A 367 5.32 15.61 5.04
CA SER A 367 5.93 16.39 3.97
C SER A 367 7.45 16.21 3.89
N LYS A 368 8.14 16.02 5.03
CA LYS A 368 9.56 15.63 5.07
C LYS A 368 9.77 14.25 4.45
N MET A 369 8.92 13.28 4.79
CA MET A 369 8.91 11.95 4.16
C MET A 369 8.73 12.04 2.64
N VAL A 370 7.78 12.85 2.18
CA VAL A 370 7.53 13.04 0.74
C VAL A 370 8.72 13.69 0.05
N THR A 371 9.29 14.72 0.66
CA THR A 371 10.49 15.40 0.12
C THR A 371 11.65 14.41 -0.05
N ALA A 372 11.75 13.41 0.83
CA ALA A 372 12.76 12.35 0.78
C ALA A 372 12.45 11.22 -0.21
N SER A 373 11.26 11.16 -0.87
CA SER A 373 10.84 9.95 -1.60
C SER A 373 11.18 9.93 -3.09
N TYR A 374 12.11 10.75 -3.56
CA TYR A 374 12.37 10.96 -5.00
C TYR A 374 13.00 9.74 -5.70
N GLU A 375 13.88 8.94 -5.08
CA GLU A 375 14.47 7.75 -5.70
C GLU A 375 13.50 6.55 -5.72
N SER A 376 12.54 6.50 -4.79
CA SER A 376 11.53 5.43 -4.67
C SER A 376 10.18 5.79 -5.31
N ARG A 377 10.09 6.93 -6.00
CA ARG A 377 8.83 7.49 -6.52
C ARG A 377 8.15 6.60 -7.56
N GLU A 378 8.88 5.76 -8.26
CA GLU A 378 8.34 4.82 -9.24
C GLU A 378 7.92 3.47 -8.64
N TRP A 379 8.15 3.25 -7.34
CA TRP A 379 7.85 2.00 -6.68
C TRP A 379 6.51 2.06 -5.95
N GLY A 380 5.91 0.91 -5.79
CA GLY A 380 4.69 0.77 -5.02
C GLY A 380 3.80 -0.33 -5.55
N HIS A 381 2.86 -0.74 -4.74
CA HIS A 381 1.85 -1.72 -5.14
C HIS A 381 1.01 -1.17 -6.30
N ALA A 382 0.89 -1.92 -7.38
CA ALA A 382 0.17 -1.53 -8.59
C ALA A 382 0.80 -0.35 -9.35
N GLY A 383 2.10 -0.08 -9.15
CA GLY A 383 2.84 1.00 -9.78
C GLY A 383 2.81 2.30 -8.99
N SER A 384 3.40 3.33 -9.55
CA SER A 384 3.64 4.60 -8.86
C SER A 384 2.77 5.77 -9.35
N GLY A 385 1.71 5.51 -10.12
CA GLY A 385 0.88 6.56 -10.73
C GLY A 385 0.37 7.60 -9.74
N PHE A 386 -0.07 7.16 -8.56
CA PHE A 386 -0.54 8.08 -7.51
C PHE A 386 0.58 8.93 -6.90
N SER A 387 1.82 8.43 -6.89
CA SER A 387 2.97 9.21 -6.44
C SER A 387 3.21 10.44 -7.32
N HIS A 388 2.94 10.33 -8.62
CA HIS A 388 3.10 11.46 -9.54
C HIS A 388 1.98 12.49 -9.40
N VAL A 389 0.75 12.06 -9.05
CA VAL A 389 -0.36 12.98 -8.76
C VAL A 389 -0.07 13.77 -7.51
N TRP A 390 0.27 13.07 -6.42
CA TRP A 390 0.24 13.66 -5.08
C TRP A 390 1.60 14.12 -4.58
N GLY A 391 2.71 13.54 -5.06
CA GLY A 391 4.06 13.82 -4.55
C GLY A 391 4.47 15.30 -4.60
N PRO A 392 4.42 15.97 -5.76
CA PRO A 392 4.84 17.36 -5.85
C PRO A 392 4.03 18.30 -4.96
N ILE A 393 2.69 18.16 -4.98
CA ILE A 393 1.80 19.01 -4.15
C ILE A 393 1.89 18.69 -2.66
N ALA A 394 2.20 17.45 -2.30
CA ALA A 394 2.43 17.07 -0.92
C ALA A 394 3.81 17.56 -0.39
N ALA A 395 4.84 17.56 -1.23
CA ALA A 395 6.10 18.22 -0.89
C ALA A 395 5.88 19.72 -0.66
N ASN A 396 4.95 20.34 -1.41
CA ASN A 396 4.54 21.73 -1.20
C ASN A 396 3.83 22.00 0.15
N CYS A 397 3.27 20.98 0.79
CA CYS A 397 2.77 21.12 2.17
C CYS A 397 3.90 21.46 3.15
N GLY A 398 5.14 21.01 2.86
CA GLY A 398 6.35 21.41 3.58
C GLY A 398 6.92 22.76 3.13
N GLY A 399 6.23 23.47 2.26
CA GLY A 399 6.59 24.80 1.74
C GLY A 399 7.25 24.77 0.35
N PRO A 400 7.35 25.95 -0.29
CA PRO A 400 7.92 26.08 -1.64
C PRO A 400 9.36 25.56 -1.77
N ARG A 401 10.16 25.69 -0.72
CA ARG A 401 11.56 25.23 -0.70
C ARG A 401 11.65 23.71 -0.65
N ALA A 402 10.77 23.05 0.12
CA ALA A 402 10.68 21.59 0.18
C ALA A 402 10.24 21.04 -1.20
N MET A 403 9.24 21.65 -1.82
CA MET A 403 8.82 21.29 -3.17
C MET A 403 9.95 21.49 -4.19
N ALA A 404 10.66 22.60 -4.15
CA ALA A 404 11.78 22.87 -5.05
C ALA A 404 12.89 21.82 -4.90
N ALA A 405 13.24 21.43 -3.66
CA ALA A 405 14.22 20.39 -3.38
C ALA A 405 13.77 19.03 -3.94
N PHE A 406 12.52 18.63 -3.71
CA PHE A 406 11.94 17.42 -4.29
C PHE A 406 11.96 17.45 -5.82
N MET A 407 11.46 18.53 -6.44
CA MET A 407 11.39 18.69 -7.89
C MET A 407 12.80 18.73 -8.53
N LYS A 408 13.81 19.27 -7.84
CA LYS A 408 15.21 19.28 -8.29
C LYS A 408 15.74 17.87 -8.51
N GLU A 409 15.47 16.95 -7.59
CA GLU A 409 15.89 15.54 -7.71
C GLU A 409 15.05 14.78 -8.76
N MET A 410 13.82 15.24 -9.06
CA MET A 410 12.91 14.62 -10.03
C MET A 410 13.02 15.20 -11.47
N ARG A 411 13.81 16.25 -11.72
CA ARG A 411 13.91 16.93 -13.06
C ARG A 411 14.18 15.97 -14.20
N TRP A 412 15.16 15.11 -14.04
CA TRP A 412 15.53 14.11 -15.04
C TRP A 412 14.36 13.20 -15.41
N TYR A 413 13.57 12.80 -14.42
CA TYR A 413 12.40 11.95 -14.60
C TYR A 413 11.29 12.69 -15.34
N HIS A 414 10.98 13.92 -14.91
CA HIS A 414 9.97 14.76 -15.57
C HIS A 414 10.33 15.04 -17.04
N ASP A 415 11.59 15.30 -17.35
CA ASP A 415 12.04 15.49 -18.74
C ASP A 415 11.92 14.18 -19.55
N LEU A 416 12.05 13.00 -18.95
CA LEU A 416 11.87 11.71 -19.63
C LEU A 416 10.41 11.30 -19.85
N VAL A 417 9.49 11.67 -18.96
CA VAL A 417 8.08 11.30 -19.10
C VAL A 417 7.28 12.35 -19.85
N ARG A 418 7.83 13.53 -20.09
CA ARG A 418 7.28 14.53 -20.98
C ARG A 418 7.49 14.12 -22.43
N ARG A 419 6.50 14.35 -23.28
CA ARG A 419 6.52 14.08 -24.73
C ARG A 419 6.79 15.35 -25.49
N TRP A 420 7.18 15.20 -26.75
CA TRP A 420 7.42 16.29 -27.68
C TRP A 420 6.15 17.11 -28.04
N ASP A 421 4.96 16.52 -27.86
CA ASP A 421 3.66 17.17 -28.05
C ASP A 421 3.14 17.88 -26.80
N GLY A 422 3.93 17.95 -25.73
CA GLY A 422 3.56 18.58 -24.45
C GLY A 422 2.78 17.68 -23.48
N ALA A 423 2.38 16.48 -23.91
CA ALA A 423 1.76 15.50 -23.03
C ALA A 423 2.78 14.86 -22.06
N PHE A 424 2.27 14.17 -21.04
CA PHE A 424 3.06 13.33 -20.14
C PHE A 424 2.58 11.90 -20.20
N VAL A 425 3.50 10.95 -20.11
CA VAL A 425 3.21 9.52 -20.10
C VAL A 425 3.61 8.88 -18.78
N TYR A 426 2.87 7.85 -18.38
CA TYR A 426 3.23 7.00 -17.27
C TYR A 426 3.87 5.72 -17.78
N VAL A 427 5.15 5.54 -17.48
CA VAL A 427 5.90 4.33 -17.85
C VAL A 427 6.54 3.76 -16.59
N PRO A 428 5.90 2.77 -15.95
CA PRO A 428 6.44 2.17 -14.73
C PRO A 428 7.68 1.32 -15.01
N VAL A 429 8.56 1.25 -14.04
CA VAL A 429 9.72 0.34 -14.07
C VAL A 429 9.25 -1.11 -14.09
N GLY A 430 9.86 -1.93 -14.95
CA GLY A 430 9.60 -3.36 -15.00
C GLY A 430 8.37 -3.81 -15.77
N GLY A 431 7.64 -2.90 -16.44
CA GLY A 431 6.59 -3.24 -17.44
C GLY A 431 5.55 -4.28 -17.03
N GLY A 432 5.50 -4.69 -15.77
CA GLY A 432 4.68 -5.78 -15.28
C GLY A 432 3.17 -5.51 -15.40
N GLY A 433 2.38 -6.54 -15.67
CA GLY A 433 0.95 -6.49 -16.04
C GLY A 433 -0.01 -5.68 -15.16
N VAL A 434 0.41 -5.26 -13.96
CA VAL A 434 -0.39 -4.39 -13.09
C VAL A 434 -0.34 -2.93 -13.56
N ALA A 435 0.74 -2.50 -14.15
CA ALA A 435 0.90 -1.16 -14.71
C ALA A 435 -0.04 -0.89 -15.89
N GLY A 436 -0.37 -1.90 -16.69
CA GLY A 436 -1.31 -1.78 -17.80
C GLY A 436 -2.73 -1.38 -17.38
N SER A 437 -3.19 -1.82 -16.21
CA SER A 437 -4.54 -1.50 -15.71
C SER A 437 -4.69 -0.06 -15.22
N TYR A 438 -3.59 0.63 -14.88
CA TYR A 438 -3.61 2.03 -14.44
C TYR A 438 -3.27 3.04 -15.54
N ARG A 439 -2.73 2.61 -16.68
CA ARG A 439 -2.45 3.49 -17.85
C ARG A 439 -3.70 4.19 -18.36
N SER A 440 -4.84 3.50 -18.36
CA SER A 440 -6.12 4.05 -18.80
C SER A 440 -6.86 4.85 -17.73
N VAL A 441 -6.44 4.73 -16.47
CA VAL A 441 -7.14 5.32 -15.33
C VAL A 441 -6.54 6.67 -14.94
N PHE A 442 -5.23 6.86 -15.18
CA PHE A 442 -4.53 8.11 -14.90
C PHE A 442 -4.22 8.87 -16.17
N ASN A 443 -4.72 10.09 -16.24
CA ASN A 443 -4.15 11.03 -17.15
C ASN A 443 -2.86 11.59 -16.54
N SER A 444 -1.73 11.09 -17.05
CA SER A 444 -0.41 11.48 -16.55
C SER A 444 -0.14 12.97 -16.75
N THR A 445 -0.67 13.58 -17.81
CA THR A 445 -0.52 15.01 -18.06
C THR A 445 -1.15 15.82 -16.93
N GLY A 446 -2.42 15.57 -16.60
CA GLY A 446 -3.07 16.27 -15.48
C GLY A 446 -2.38 16.09 -14.15
N SER A 447 -1.83 14.89 -13.89
CA SER A 447 -1.08 14.60 -12.68
C SER A 447 0.15 15.49 -12.52
N HIS A 448 0.93 15.68 -13.59
CA HIS A 448 2.12 16.56 -13.56
C HIS A 448 1.71 18.03 -13.54
N MET A 449 0.66 18.42 -14.26
CA MET A 449 0.18 19.80 -14.29
C MET A 449 -0.26 20.31 -12.92
N LEU A 450 -0.81 19.48 -12.04
CA LEU A 450 -1.10 19.84 -10.65
C LEU A 450 0.15 20.31 -9.91
N GLY A 451 1.27 19.60 -10.07
CA GLY A 451 2.55 20.00 -9.48
C GLY A 451 3.08 21.32 -10.07
N TYR A 452 3.05 21.47 -11.39
CA TYR A 452 3.48 22.70 -12.05
C TYR A 452 2.57 23.89 -11.79
N ALA A 453 1.29 23.66 -11.46
CA ALA A 453 0.33 24.71 -11.08
C ALA A 453 0.43 25.13 -9.60
N ALA A 454 1.16 24.39 -8.76
CA ALA A 454 1.28 24.71 -7.33
C ALA A 454 1.73 26.16 -7.04
N PRO A 455 2.65 26.78 -7.80
CA PRO A 455 3.03 28.18 -7.60
C PRO A 455 1.88 29.17 -7.73
N LEU A 456 0.82 28.82 -8.44
CA LEU A 456 -0.36 29.69 -8.65
C LEU A 456 -1.28 29.74 -7.43
N ARG A 457 -1.21 28.75 -6.53
CA ARG A 457 -1.98 28.68 -5.26
C ARG A 457 -3.47 28.90 -5.43
N LYS A 458 -4.06 28.42 -6.51
CA LYS A 458 -5.49 28.62 -6.80
C LYS A 458 -6.40 27.70 -6.00
N LEU A 459 -5.91 26.51 -5.64
CA LEU A 459 -6.64 25.50 -4.90
C LEU A 459 -6.03 25.30 -3.50
N TYR A 460 -6.84 24.83 -2.56
CA TYR A 460 -6.36 24.47 -1.22
C TYR A 460 -5.31 23.36 -1.29
N ILE A 461 -5.53 22.33 -2.13
CA ILE A 461 -4.55 21.26 -2.33
C ILE A 461 -3.26 21.75 -3.00
N THR A 462 -3.24 22.89 -3.66
CA THR A 462 -2.04 23.49 -4.27
C THR A 462 -1.43 24.61 -3.41
N GLY A 463 -1.90 24.79 -2.17
CA GLY A 463 -1.32 25.72 -1.20
C GLY A 463 -2.02 27.06 -1.11
N ARG A 464 -3.30 27.18 -1.56
CA ARG A 464 -4.15 28.32 -1.18
C ARG A 464 -4.33 28.30 0.33
N ASP A 465 -4.16 29.44 0.98
CA ASP A 465 -4.27 29.63 2.43
C ASP A 465 -3.42 28.62 3.24
N ALA A 466 -2.23 28.30 2.75
CA ALA A 466 -1.33 27.35 3.40
C ALA A 466 -0.84 27.90 4.76
N HIS A 467 -0.85 27.03 5.75
CA HIS A 467 -0.30 27.27 7.09
C HIS A 467 1.23 27.31 7.05
N LYS A 468 1.82 28.52 6.91
CA LYS A 468 3.28 28.72 6.74
C LYS A 468 4.09 28.24 7.93
N GLU A 469 3.51 28.23 9.13
CA GLU A 469 4.10 27.68 10.34
C GLU A 469 4.36 26.17 10.28
N ASN A 470 3.74 25.49 9.32
CA ASN A 470 3.95 24.07 9.08
C ASN A 470 5.12 23.78 8.14
N TRP A 471 5.72 24.81 7.52
CA TRP A 471 6.78 24.61 6.54
C TRP A 471 8.06 24.06 7.18
N LEU A 472 8.76 23.27 6.40
CA LEU A 472 10.04 22.68 6.81
C LEU A 472 11.15 23.73 6.80
N GLY A 473 12.04 23.67 7.78
CA GLY A 473 13.26 24.46 7.79
C GLY A 473 14.32 23.85 6.87
N ASP A 474 15.40 24.61 6.63
CA ASP A 474 16.51 24.20 5.74
C ASP A 474 17.16 22.91 6.19
N LYS A 475 17.35 22.74 7.49
CA LYS A 475 17.88 21.51 8.06
C LYS A 475 17.00 20.30 7.72
N ASP A 476 15.68 20.42 7.89
CA ASP A 476 14.76 19.32 7.59
C ASP A 476 14.75 18.96 6.11
N ILE A 477 14.82 19.97 5.23
CA ILE A 477 14.89 19.76 3.78
C ILE A 477 16.20 19.07 3.39
N ALA A 478 17.34 19.54 3.92
CA ALA A 478 18.62 18.91 3.67
C ALA A 478 18.69 17.46 4.16
N GLU A 479 18.19 17.20 5.36
CA GLU A 479 18.07 15.84 5.91
C GLU A 479 17.16 14.95 5.06
N ALA A 480 16.06 15.48 4.53
CA ALA A 480 15.14 14.74 3.67
C ALA A 480 15.83 14.33 2.35
N VAL A 481 16.51 15.26 1.71
CA VAL A 481 17.26 14.98 0.46
C VAL A 481 18.37 13.96 0.71
N GLU A 482 19.11 14.08 1.80
CA GLU A 482 20.20 13.15 2.14
C GLU A 482 19.68 11.74 2.48
N ALA A 483 18.54 11.61 3.15
CA ALA A 483 18.00 10.32 3.59
C ALA A 483 17.67 9.37 2.42
N GLU A 484 17.39 9.89 1.21
CA GLU A 484 17.11 9.05 0.03
C GLU A 484 18.37 8.76 -0.80
N ARG A 485 19.52 9.35 -0.47
CA ARG A 485 20.80 9.07 -1.14
C ARG A 485 21.43 7.79 -0.61
N TRP A 486 20.89 6.65 -1.00
CA TRP A 486 21.32 5.34 -0.52
C TRP A 486 21.89 4.41 -1.60
N LEU A 487 22.00 4.90 -2.84
CA LEU A 487 22.51 4.16 -3.98
C LEU A 487 23.99 4.50 -4.28
N GLY A 488 24.66 3.61 -4.98
CA GLY A 488 26.05 3.81 -5.43
C GLY A 488 27.03 3.97 -4.28
N ASP A 489 27.74 5.10 -4.22
CA ASP A 489 28.75 5.35 -3.19
C ASP A 489 28.18 5.61 -1.80
N ASN A 490 26.91 5.97 -1.73
CA ASN A 490 26.19 6.18 -0.48
C ASN A 490 25.50 4.89 0.07
N ALA A 491 25.73 3.75 -0.58
CA ALA A 491 25.12 2.47 -0.16
C ALA A 491 25.52 2.14 1.29
N HIS A 492 24.56 1.60 2.06
CA HIS A 492 24.80 1.24 3.47
C HIS A 492 25.93 0.22 3.62
N SER A 493 26.17 -0.64 2.63
CA SER A 493 27.29 -1.57 2.58
C SER A 493 28.68 -0.91 2.60
N LYS A 494 28.77 0.37 2.24
CA LYS A 494 30.00 1.15 2.29
C LYS A 494 30.17 2.00 3.55
N ARG A 495 29.14 2.03 4.44
CA ARG A 495 29.18 2.80 5.68
C ARG A 495 29.96 2.08 6.77
N THR A 496 30.62 2.83 7.64
CA THR A 496 31.28 2.27 8.85
C THR A 496 30.24 1.85 9.87
N ILE A 497 30.60 0.96 10.80
CA ILE A 497 29.74 0.55 11.93
C ILE A 497 29.21 1.77 12.71
N LYS A 498 30.06 2.75 13.00
CA LYS A 498 29.66 3.99 13.65
C LYS A 498 28.54 4.72 12.90
N HIS A 499 28.64 4.83 11.58
CA HIS A 499 27.59 5.47 10.74
C HIS A 499 26.32 4.62 10.68
N LEU A 500 26.42 3.28 10.67
CA LEU A 500 25.26 2.39 10.70
C LEU A 500 24.53 2.48 12.04
N LEU A 501 25.23 2.48 13.18
CA LEU A 501 24.61 2.68 14.48
C LEU A 501 23.94 4.05 14.59
N ALA A 502 24.58 5.12 14.13
CA ALA A 502 23.95 6.45 14.07
C ALA A 502 22.71 6.47 13.14
N GLY A 503 22.70 5.66 12.09
CA GLY A 503 21.56 5.50 11.19
C GLY A 503 20.32 4.95 11.88
N LEU A 504 20.47 4.12 12.91
CA LEU A 504 19.35 3.55 13.68
C LEU A 504 18.53 4.62 14.42
N SER A 505 19.16 5.73 14.82
CA SER A 505 18.53 6.82 15.58
C SER A 505 17.85 7.89 14.70
N LYS A 506 18.04 7.84 13.37
CA LYS A 506 17.55 8.88 12.47
C LYS A 506 16.02 8.88 12.37
N TRP A 507 15.48 10.02 11.96
CA TRP A 507 14.04 10.21 11.67
C TRP A 507 13.54 9.33 10.52
N SER A 508 14.41 9.03 9.54
CA SER A 508 14.09 8.27 8.33
C SER A 508 13.87 6.78 8.63
N PRO A 509 12.67 6.22 8.36
CA PRO A 509 12.41 4.78 8.55
C PRO A 509 13.24 3.92 7.59
N LEU A 510 13.53 4.44 6.40
CA LEU A 510 14.36 3.76 5.40
C LEU A 510 15.81 3.63 5.87
N ASP A 511 16.40 4.72 6.42
CA ASP A 511 17.78 4.71 6.89
C ASP A 511 17.92 3.79 8.11
N ARG A 512 16.95 3.82 9.07
CA ARG A 512 16.90 2.87 10.20
C ARG A 512 16.88 1.41 9.71
N ALA A 513 15.98 1.08 8.80
CA ALA A 513 15.80 -0.29 8.33
C ALA A 513 17.02 -0.80 7.56
N ARG A 514 17.62 0.03 6.69
CA ARG A 514 18.81 -0.32 5.91
C ARG A 514 20.05 -0.44 6.77
N SER A 515 20.23 0.46 7.75
CA SER A 515 21.31 0.39 8.73
C SER A 515 21.21 -0.89 9.55
N ALA A 516 20.03 -1.23 10.05
CA ALA A 516 19.79 -2.46 10.79
C ALA A 516 20.07 -3.72 9.93
N ALA A 517 19.58 -3.74 8.68
CA ALA A 517 19.83 -4.85 7.77
C ALA A 517 21.33 -5.04 7.46
N GLU A 518 22.06 -3.94 7.31
CA GLU A 518 23.50 -4.01 7.07
C GLU A 518 24.26 -4.48 8.31
N LEU A 519 23.93 -3.98 9.50
CA LEU A 519 24.49 -4.49 10.76
C LEU A 519 24.23 -6.00 10.93
N GLY A 520 23.06 -6.47 10.50
CA GLY A 520 22.74 -7.89 10.47
C GLY A 520 23.65 -8.73 9.56
N ARG A 521 24.21 -8.15 8.48
CA ARG A 521 25.14 -8.81 7.56
C ARG A 521 26.60 -8.74 8.05
N ARG A 522 26.95 -7.73 8.82
CA ARG A 522 28.30 -7.51 9.33
C ARG A 522 28.65 -8.57 10.40
N LYS A 523 29.94 -8.87 10.53
CA LYS A 523 30.45 -9.83 11.53
C LYS A 523 30.79 -9.19 12.87
N GLU A 524 30.98 -7.88 12.90
CA GLU A 524 31.35 -7.10 14.08
C GLU A 524 30.31 -7.28 15.20
N ASN A 525 30.80 -7.38 16.43
CA ASN A 525 29.94 -7.44 17.60
C ASN A 525 29.44 -6.03 17.96
N VAL A 526 28.17 -5.78 17.68
CA VAL A 526 27.49 -4.51 17.98
C VAL A 526 26.46 -4.64 19.10
N LEU A 527 26.43 -5.81 19.76
CA LEU A 527 25.44 -6.12 20.77
C LEU A 527 25.49 -5.15 21.98
N PRO A 528 26.68 -4.79 22.55
CA PRO A 528 26.75 -3.84 23.65
C PRO A 528 26.14 -2.48 23.30
N GLN A 529 26.41 -1.96 22.09
CA GLN A 529 25.88 -0.68 21.66
C GLN A 529 24.35 -0.73 21.47
N LEU A 530 23.83 -1.83 20.92
CA LEU A 530 22.40 -2.00 20.75
C LEU A 530 21.67 -2.13 22.08
N LEU A 531 22.24 -2.83 23.07
CA LEU A 531 21.71 -2.91 24.42
C LEU A 531 21.66 -1.52 25.09
N ALA A 532 22.73 -0.74 24.98
CA ALA A 532 22.74 0.63 25.49
C ALA A 532 21.67 1.53 24.81
N MET A 533 21.39 1.31 23.51
CA MET A 533 20.34 2.05 22.81
C MET A 533 18.92 1.67 23.27
N LEU A 534 18.69 0.46 23.81
CA LEU A 534 17.38 0.08 24.37
C LEU A 534 17.02 0.90 25.61
N GLU A 535 18.02 1.37 26.37
CA GLU A 535 17.85 2.18 27.59
C GLU A 535 17.67 3.68 27.27
N SER A 536 17.72 4.08 26.01
CA SER A 536 17.62 5.49 25.62
C SER A 536 16.22 6.05 25.88
N ARG A 537 16.15 7.31 26.34
CA ARG A 537 14.90 8.06 26.42
C ARG A 537 14.31 8.39 25.05
N LYS A 538 15.10 8.33 23.97
CA LYS A 538 14.65 8.63 22.61
C LYS A 538 14.04 7.38 21.98
N VAL A 539 12.78 7.47 21.63
CA VAL A 539 12.03 6.36 21.01
C VAL A 539 12.72 5.82 19.74
N ASN A 540 13.31 6.71 18.92
CA ASN A 540 13.99 6.27 17.70
C ASN A 540 15.21 5.39 17.98
N ASP A 541 15.94 5.63 19.08
CA ASP A 541 17.08 4.79 19.47
C ASP A 541 16.59 3.39 19.85
N ARG A 542 15.58 3.30 20.73
CA ARG A 542 15.00 2.02 21.15
C ARG A 542 14.41 1.27 19.94
N LEU A 543 13.67 1.98 19.09
CA LEU A 543 13.05 1.42 17.88
C LEU A 543 14.12 0.88 16.91
N GLY A 544 15.17 1.65 16.64
CA GLY A 544 16.27 1.25 15.77
C GLY A 544 17.06 0.08 16.32
N ALA A 545 17.32 0.08 17.64
CA ALA A 545 18.03 -1.00 18.32
C ALA A 545 17.26 -2.33 18.23
N VAL A 546 15.95 -2.31 18.51
CA VAL A 546 15.11 -3.51 18.42
C VAL A 546 15.05 -4.04 16.98
N ILE A 547 14.93 -3.17 15.98
CA ILE A 547 14.98 -3.57 14.57
C ILE A 547 16.33 -4.24 14.26
N ALA A 548 17.45 -3.66 14.71
CA ALA A 548 18.78 -4.21 14.46
C ALA A 548 18.99 -5.55 15.17
N LEU A 549 18.55 -5.68 16.42
CA LEU A 549 18.60 -6.96 17.16
C LEU A 549 17.85 -8.07 16.42
N GLY A 550 16.68 -7.78 15.86
CA GLY A 550 15.97 -8.72 15.00
C GLY A 550 16.78 -9.15 13.76
N GLN A 551 17.56 -8.22 13.15
CA GLN A 551 18.41 -8.54 12.00
C GLN A 551 19.66 -9.35 12.37
N LEU A 552 20.12 -9.27 13.61
CA LEU A 552 21.22 -10.11 14.13
C LEU A 552 20.80 -11.59 14.25
N ARG A 553 19.50 -11.90 14.33
CA ARG A 553 18.97 -13.25 14.46
C ARG A 553 19.60 -14.02 15.65
N GLY A 554 20.19 -15.20 15.42
CA GLY A 554 20.82 -16.01 16.47
C GLY A 554 21.91 -15.29 17.25
N ARG A 555 22.56 -14.27 16.68
CA ARG A 555 23.55 -13.44 17.42
C ARG A 555 22.92 -12.53 18.48
N ALA A 556 21.60 -12.33 18.45
CA ALA A 556 20.87 -11.58 19.45
C ALA A 556 20.38 -12.45 20.64
N VAL A 557 20.64 -13.75 20.66
CA VAL A 557 20.24 -14.64 21.76
C VAL A 557 20.69 -14.12 23.14
N PRO A 558 21.92 -13.57 23.33
CA PRO A 558 22.30 -13.02 24.62
C PRO A 558 21.49 -11.79 25.07
N ALA A 559 20.73 -11.16 24.16
CA ALA A 559 19.87 -10.01 24.44
C ALA A 559 18.37 -10.35 24.58
N LEU A 560 18.01 -11.63 24.69
CA LEU A 560 16.60 -12.06 24.69
C LEU A 560 15.77 -11.40 25.78
N ASP A 561 16.27 -11.33 27.02
CA ASP A 561 15.55 -10.69 28.13
C ASP A 561 15.35 -9.19 27.89
N ALA A 562 16.37 -8.50 27.39
CA ALA A 562 16.24 -7.09 27.03
C ALA A 562 15.22 -6.87 25.90
N ILE A 563 15.22 -7.72 24.87
CA ILE A 563 14.21 -7.65 23.79
C ILE A 563 12.82 -7.96 24.33
N ALA A 564 12.67 -8.96 25.21
CA ALA A 564 11.40 -9.30 25.84
C ALA A 564 10.91 -8.16 26.75
N GLY A 565 11.82 -7.45 27.44
CA GLY A 565 11.50 -6.23 28.18
C GLY A 565 10.84 -5.17 27.31
N MET A 566 11.28 -5.01 26.06
CA MET A 566 10.71 -4.06 25.10
C MET A 566 9.27 -4.41 24.65
N LEU A 567 8.74 -5.58 24.97
CA LEU A 567 7.31 -5.90 24.79
C LEU A 567 6.39 -5.05 25.70
N ASN A 568 6.95 -4.41 26.73
CA ASN A 568 6.27 -3.52 27.64
C ASN A 568 6.66 -2.04 27.46
N ASP A 569 7.38 -1.69 26.37
CA ASP A 569 7.77 -0.31 26.10
C ASP A 569 6.55 0.63 26.03
N GLU A 570 6.73 1.87 26.47
CA GLU A 570 5.68 2.89 26.39
C GLU A 570 5.21 3.14 24.93
N ASP A 571 6.14 3.07 23.96
CA ASP A 571 5.82 3.24 22.55
C ASP A 571 5.33 1.94 21.92
N ARG A 572 4.11 1.96 21.38
CA ARG A 572 3.47 0.84 20.70
C ARG A 572 4.33 0.20 19.62
N TRP A 573 5.04 1.01 18.83
CA TRP A 573 5.80 0.50 17.71
C TRP A 573 7.12 -0.14 18.13
N VAL A 574 7.68 0.25 19.28
CA VAL A 574 8.78 -0.49 19.91
C VAL A 574 8.29 -1.87 20.37
N ARG A 575 7.12 -1.96 21.01
CA ARG A 575 6.49 -3.25 21.37
C ARG A 575 6.28 -4.17 20.16
N VAL A 576 5.73 -3.62 19.06
CA VAL A 576 5.53 -4.36 17.81
C VAL A 576 6.85 -4.86 17.23
N GLN A 577 7.89 -4.01 17.23
CA GLN A 577 9.19 -4.40 16.71
C GLN A 577 9.91 -5.39 17.62
N ALA A 578 9.70 -5.36 18.94
CA ALA A 578 10.20 -6.38 19.85
C ALA A 578 9.62 -7.76 19.54
N ALA A 579 8.30 -7.85 19.32
CA ALA A 579 7.65 -9.08 18.90
C ALA A 579 8.19 -9.57 17.54
N GLU A 580 8.43 -8.66 16.58
CA GLU A 580 9.04 -9.00 15.28
C GLU A 580 10.49 -9.45 15.41
N ALA A 581 11.26 -8.86 16.31
CA ALA A 581 12.64 -9.29 16.59
C ALA A 581 12.66 -10.71 17.15
N LEU A 582 11.84 -11.00 18.16
CA LEU A 582 11.68 -12.35 18.72
C LEU A 582 11.23 -13.36 17.66
N ARG A 583 10.29 -12.97 16.78
CA ARG A 583 9.87 -13.79 15.63
C ARG A 583 11.04 -14.11 14.69
N THR A 584 11.90 -13.12 14.41
CA THR A 584 13.04 -13.29 13.50
C THR A 584 14.15 -14.13 14.11
N ILE A 585 14.35 -14.04 15.43
CA ILE A 585 15.24 -14.93 16.20
C ILE A 585 14.68 -16.37 16.16
N GLY A 586 13.36 -16.52 16.22
CA GLY A 586 12.67 -17.81 16.02
C GLY A 586 12.77 -18.74 17.25
N PRO A 587 12.99 -20.07 17.05
CA PRO A 587 12.96 -21.04 18.14
C PRO A 587 13.94 -20.75 19.29
N ALA A 588 15.04 -20.06 19.01
CA ALA A 588 16.00 -19.65 20.03
C ALA A 588 15.41 -18.65 21.04
N ALA A 589 14.27 -18.02 20.75
CA ALA A 589 13.54 -17.17 21.68
C ALA A 589 12.63 -17.93 22.67
N LYS A 590 12.63 -19.28 22.67
CA LYS A 590 11.86 -20.11 23.61
C LYS A 590 12.09 -19.75 25.10
N PRO A 591 13.29 -19.38 25.56
CA PRO A 591 13.50 -18.97 26.96
C PRO A 591 12.60 -17.83 27.43
N VAL A 592 12.24 -16.88 26.56
CA VAL A 592 11.37 -15.74 26.90
C VAL A 592 9.89 -15.95 26.50
N LEU A 593 9.52 -17.19 26.22
CA LEU A 593 8.12 -17.55 25.90
C LEU A 593 7.09 -17.13 26.96
N PRO A 594 7.35 -17.26 28.28
CA PRO A 594 6.41 -16.78 29.30
C PRO A 594 6.10 -15.28 29.17
N GLN A 595 7.13 -14.45 28.93
CA GLN A 595 6.98 -13.00 28.72
C GLN A 595 6.18 -12.70 27.44
N MET A 596 6.42 -13.46 26.35
CA MET A 596 5.68 -13.31 25.11
C MET A 596 4.18 -13.66 25.27
N LEU A 597 3.85 -14.75 25.97
CA LEU A 597 2.48 -15.16 26.25
C LEU A 597 1.76 -14.14 27.14
N LYS A 598 2.44 -13.64 28.18
CA LYS A 598 1.92 -12.59 29.03
C LYS A 598 1.61 -11.33 28.22
N ALA A 599 2.55 -10.85 27.41
CA ALA A 599 2.36 -9.66 26.57
C ALA A 599 1.22 -9.86 25.55
N ALA A 600 1.08 -11.06 24.96
CA ALA A 600 0.00 -11.39 24.04
C ALA A 600 -1.39 -11.41 24.70
N SER A 601 -1.47 -11.58 26.01
CA SER A 601 -2.73 -11.68 26.76
C SER A 601 -3.28 -10.33 27.25
N VAL A 602 -2.47 -9.25 27.18
CA VAL A 602 -2.83 -7.93 27.72
C VAL A 602 -3.49 -7.08 26.62
N LYS A 603 -4.68 -6.54 26.92
CA LYS A 603 -5.33 -5.52 26.11
C LYS A 603 -4.80 -4.15 26.46
N ASP A 604 -4.14 -3.49 25.50
CA ASP A 604 -3.60 -2.16 25.65
C ASP A 604 -4.57 -1.11 25.09
N LYS A 605 -5.05 -0.20 25.94
CA LYS A 605 -5.94 0.90 25.54
C LYS A 605 -5.28 1.87 24.55
N THR A 606 -3.95 1.95 24.55
CA THR A 606 -3.19 2.79 23.62
C THR A 606 -3.02 2.15 22.24
N ASP A 607 -3.34 0.86 22.13
CA ASP A 607 -3.31 0.08 20.89
C ASP A 607 -4.68 -0.54 20.56
N PRO A 608 -5.70 0.26 20.21
CA PRO A 608 -7.05 -0.23 19.96
C PRO A 608 -7.15 -1.17 18.75
N MET A 609 -6.14 -1.21 17.90
CA MET A 609 -6.03 -2.14 16.77
C MET A 609 -5.28 -3.42 17.12
N GLU A 610 -4.77 -3.52 18.34
CA GLU A 610 -4.05 -4.68 18.88
C GLU A 610 -2.87 -5.12 17.99
N PHE A 611 -2.09 -4.15 17.45
CA PHE A 611 -0.91 -4.42 16.63
C PHE A 611 0.15 -5.24 17.39
N GLY A 612 0.33 -4.96 18.71
CA GLY A 612 1.24 -5.71 19.56
C GLY A 612 0.86 -7.18 19.66
N VAL A 613 -0.41 -7.46 19.95
CA VAL A 613 -0.97 -8.83 19.98
C VAL A 613 -0.85 -9.49 18.61
N GLY A 614 -1.14 -8.72 17.53
CA GLY A 614 -0.98 -9.20 16.16
C GLY A 614 0.45 -9.64 15.84
N ALA A 615 1.46 -8.85 16.20
CA ALA A 615 2.87 -9.19 16.00
C ALA A 615 3.27 -10.44 16.81
N LEU A 616 2.82 -10.53 18.06
CA LEU A 616 3.03 -11.72 18.91
C LEU A 616 2.32 -12.96 18.37
N ALA A 617 1.13 -12.81 17.75
CA ALA A 617 0.46 -13.92 17.09
C ALA A 617 1.34 -14.57 16.00
N TYR A 618 2.05 -13.74 15.21
CA TYR A 618 3.02 -14.25 14.25
C TYR A 618 4.23 -14.92 14.91
N ALA A 619 4.77 -14.32 15.98
CA ALA A 619 5.93 -14.87 16.69
C ALA A 619 5.60 -16.20 17.38
N LEU A 620 4.39 -16.35 17.89
CA LEU A 620 3.96 -17.53 18.66
C LEU A 620 3.35 -18.64 17.78
N PHE A 621 2.37 -18.29 16.92
CA PHE A 621 1.46 -19.28 16.34
C PHE A 621 1.53 -19.38 14.80
N TYR A 622 2.26 -18.52 14.09
CA TYR A 622 2.24 -18.50 12.64
C TYR A 622 2.76 -19.82 12.04
N PRO A 623 2.01 -20.48 11.13
CA PRO A 623 2.40 -21.78 10.59
C PRO A 623 3.63 -21.76 9.65
N GLY A 624 4.17 -20.57 9.35
CA GLY A 624 5.22 -20.38 8.36
C GLY A 624 4.68 -20.12 6.95
N GLY A 625 5.52 -19.58 6.07
CA GLY A 625 5.19 -19.31 4.66
C GLY A 625 5.59 -17.90 4.22
N SER A 626 4.83 -17.31 3.27
CA SER A 626 5.17 -16.05 2.60
C SER A 626 5.39 -14.85 3.52
N TYR A 627 4.85 -14.88 4.74
CA TYR A 627 4.95 -13.78 5.71
C TYR A 627 6.07 -13.99 6.75
N GLY A 628 6.93 -14.99 6.56
CA GLY A 628 8.11 -15.19 7.40
C GLY A 628 8.22 -16.57 8.04
N PRO A 629 9.11 -16.72 9.05
CA PRO A 629 9.39 -17.99 9.70
C PRO A 629 8.19 -18.50 10.51
N ARG A 630 8.24 -19.79 10.82
CA ARG A 630 7.26 -20.45 11.66
C ARG A 630 7.35 -19.93 13.11
N GLY A 631 6.19 -19.69 13.73
CA GLY A 631 6.09 -19.29 15.14
C GLY A 631 6.53 -20.41 16.09
N ILE A 632 6.96 -20.02 17.28
CA ILE A 632 7.57 -20.91 18.28
C ILE A 632 6.63 -22.06 18.66
N LEU A 633 5.33 -21.81 18.77
CA LEU A 633 4.28 -22.78 19.17
C LEU A 633 3.51 -23.40 18.01
N ALA A 634 3.84 -23.07 16.77
CA ALA A 634 3.10 -23.56 15.61
C ALA A 634 3.20 -25.08 15.37
N GLY A 635 4.11 -25.77 16.05
CA GLY A 635 4.32 -27.22 15.94
C GLY A 635 3.70 -28.04 17.07
N SER A 636 3.63 -27.47 18.28
CA SER A 636 3.06 -28.11 19.47
C SER A 636 2.68 -27.06 20.49
N ILE A 637 1.59 -27.33 21.20
CA ILE A 637 1.12 -26.57 22.37
C ILE A 637 0.97 -27.44 23.59
N ALA A 638 1.32 -28.74 23.51
CA ALA A 638 1.01 -29.74 24.52
C ALA A 638 1.74 -29.51 25.85
N GLU A 639 3.00 -29.08 25.76
CA GLU A 639 3.87 -28.87 26.94
C GLU A 639 3.73 -27.48 27.58
N ILE A 640 2.85 -26.64 27.04
CA ILE A 640 2.71 -25.25 27.52
C ILE A 640 1.63 -25.20 28.60
N ASP A 641 1.96 -24.57 29.71
CA ASP A 641 1.00 -24.31 30.79
C ASP A 641 -0.25 -23.59 30.24
N LYS A 642 -1.40 -24.22 30.43
CA LYS A 642 -2.69 -23.75 29.93
C LYS A 642 -3.13 -22.42 30.54
N LYS A 643 -2.70 -22.11 31.78
CA LYS A 643 -3.02 -20.83 32.43
C LYS A 643 -2.35 -19.66 31.70
N SER A 644 -1.17 -19.87 31.17
CA SER A 644 -0.42 -18.88 30.39
C SER A 644 -0.85 -18.88 28.91
N LEU A 645 -1.14 -20.05 28.34
CA LEU A 645 -1.46 -20.21 26.91
C LEU A 645 -2.86 -19.71 26.52
N TYR A 646 -3.90 -20.06 27.29
CA TYR A 646 -5.28 -19.75 26.93
C TYR A 646 -5.57 -18.25 26.83
N PRO A 647 -5.10 -17.38 27.76
CA PRO A 647 -5.29 -15.94 27.60
C PRO A 647 -4.71 -15.38 26.29
N ALA A 648 -3.52 -15.86 25.89
CA ALA A 648 -2.91 -15.45 24.60
C ALA A 648 -3.73 -15.95 23.40
N ILE A 649 -4.21 -17.21 23.41
CA ILE A 649 -5.07 -17.72 22.33
C ILE A 649 -6.38 -16.91 22.26
N ARG A 650 -7.04 -16.58 23.39
CA ARG A 650 -8.25 -15.75 23.42
C ARG A 650 -8.01 -14.39 22.80
N ALA A 651 -6.94 -13.71 23.19
CA ALA A 651 -6.60 -12.40 22.64
C ALA A 651 -6.36 -12.46 21.12
N VAL A 652 -5.61 -13.46 20.64
CA VAL A 652 -5.39 -13.63 19.20
C VAL A 652 -6.68 -14.02 18.46
N ALA A 653 -7.52 -14.88 19.01
CA ALA A 653 -8.78 -15.30 18.40
C ALA A 653 -9.79 -14.15 18.26
N THR A 654 -9.72 -13.15 19.14
CA THR A 654 -10.59 -11.96 19.11
C THR A 654 -9.91 -10.73 18.49
N ASN A 655 -8.64 -10.84 18.05
CA ASN A 655 -7.90 -9.72 17.47
C ASN A 655 -8.69 -9.07 16.32
N PRO A 656 -8.69 -7.75 16.17
CA PRO A 656 -9.36 -7.05 15.08
C PRO A 656 -8.86 -7.42 13.68
N ASP A 657 -7.61 -7.85 13.55
CA ASP A 657 -6.98 -8.23 12.28
C ASP A 657 -7.14 -9.73 11.99
N SER A 658 -7.73 -10.05 10.84
CA SER A 658 -7.88 -11.44 10.38
C SER A 658 -6.54 -12.15 10.11
N HIS A 659 -5.48 -11.41 9.80
CA HIS A 659 -4.14 -12.00 9.66
C HIS A 659 -3.61 -12.51 11.00
N ALA A 660 -3.75 -11.74 12.07
CA ALA A 660 -3.40 -12.17 13.42
C ALA A 660 -4.19 -13.41 13.81
N ARG A 661 -5.55 -13.39 13.65
CA ARG A 661 -6.38 -14.59 13.88
C ARG A 661 -5.92 -15.78 13.04
N GLY A 662 -5.51 -15.51 11.79
CA GLY A 662 -5.01 -16.52 10.85
C GLY A 662 -3.77 -17.27 11.33
N CYS A 663 -3.01 -16.73 12.27
CA CYS A 663 -1.88 -17.42 12.90
C CYS A 663 -2.33 -18.67 13.69
N LEU A 664 -3.55 -18.67 14.23
CA LEU A 664 -4.12 -19.81 14.99
C LEU A 664 -4.46 -21.02 14.11
N ARG A 665 -4.29 -20.96 12.79
CA ARG A 665 -4.59 -22.13 11.89
C ARG A 665 -3.84 -23.40 12.30
N SER A 666 -2.57 -23.27 12.72
CA SER A 666 -1.79 -24.41 13.21
C SER A 666 -2.29 -24.87 14.56
N THR A 667 -2.57 -23.95 15.48
CA THR A 667 -3.11 -24.24 16.80
C THR A 667 -4.43 -25.00 16.72
N TYR A 668 -5.38 -24.56 15.86
CA TYR A 668 -6.68 -25.23 15.70
C TYR A 668 -6.59 -26.67 15.15
N LYS A 669 -5.50 -27.02 14.49
CA LYS A 669 -5.24 -28.39 14.10
C LYS A 669 -4.82 -29.27 15.28
N LEU A 670 -4.27 -28.67 16.33
CA LEU A 670 -3.67 -29.35 17.48
C LEU A 670 -4.58 -29.41 18.70
N ILE A 671 -5.56 -28.48 18.81
CA ILE A 671 -6.44 -28.40 20.00
C ILE A 671 -7.25 -29.66 20.22
N THR A 672 -7.42 -30.00 21.48
CA THR A 672 -8.26 -31.09 22.01
C THR A 672 -9.69 -30.60 22.30
N MET A 673 -10.59 -31.52 22.67
CA MET A 673 -11.94 -31.14 23.12
C MET A 673 -11.91 -30.36 24.43
N GLU A 674 -10.95 -30.62 25.30
CA GLU A 674 -10.76 -29.87 26.53
C GLU A 674 -10.35 -28.44 26.25
N ASP A 675 -9.37 -28.24 25.34
CA ASP A 675 -8.95 -26.89 24.90
C ASP A 675 -10.15 -26.12 24.30
N VAL A 676 -10.97 -26.81 23.47
CA VAL A 676 -12.14 -26.18 22.86
C VAL A 676 -13.18 -25.77 23.90
N LYS A 677 -13.46 -26.61 24.90
CA LYS A 677 -14.39 -26.27 25.99
C LYS A 677 -13.92 -25.05 26.76
N ALA A 678 -12.63 -24.98 27.08
CA ALA A 678 -12.02 -23.85 27.78
C ALA A 678 -12.00 -22.54 26.98
N LEU A 679 -11.91 -22.62 25.65
CA LEU A 679 -11.80 -21.47 24.73
C LEU A 679 -13.09 -21.25 23.93
N ALA A 680 -14.20 -21.92 24.25
CA ALA A 680 -15.36 -22.03 23.38
C ALA A 680 -15.92 -20.69 22.86
N PRO A 681 -16.09 -19.63 23.66
CA PRO A 681 -16.64 -18.37 23.17
C PRO A 681 -15.76 -17.73 22.09
N GLU A 682 -14.44 -17.61 22.33
CA GLU A 682 -13.49 -16.97 21.44
C GLU A 682 -13.18 -17.86 20.23
N PHE A 683 -13.04 -19.15 20.42
CA PHE A 683 -12.87 -20.12 19.34
C PHE A 683 -14.05 -20.05 18.37
N TYR A 684 -15.28 -20.17 18.88
CA TYR A 684 -16.50 -20.11 18.08
C TYR A 684 -16.66 -18.76 17.36
N SER A 685 -16.44 -17.64 18.06
CA SER A 685 -16.54 -16.31 17.46
C SER A 685 -15.49 -16.08 16.37
N SER A 686 -14.26 -16.59 16.53
CA SER A 686 -13.21 -16.46 15.54
C SER A 686 -13.53 -17.18 14.22
N VAL A 687 -14.38 -18.21 14.28
CA VAL A 687 -14.87 -18.96 13.11
C VAL A 687 -16.12 -18.31 12.52
N ARG A 688 -17.10 -17.92 13.37
CA ARG A 688 -18.36 -17.35 12.94
C ARG A 688 -18.23 -15.90 12.45
N ASP A 689 -17.45 -15.08 13.16
CA ASP A 689 -17.44 -13.64 12.96
C ASP A 689 -16.25 -13.20 12.09
N MET A 690 -16.53 -12.28 11.16
CA MET A 690 -15.48 -11.59 10.42
C MET A 690 -14.70 -10.69 11.38
N ALA A 691 -13.38 -10.66 11.23
CA ALA A 691 -12.56 -9.69 11.93
C ALA A 691 -12.97 -8.26 11.48
N PRO A 692 -13.09 -7.31 12.40
CA PRO A 692 -13.59 -5.97 12.07
C PRO A 692 -12.63 -5.12 11.25
N ALA A 693 -11.33 -5.45 11.27
CA ALA A 693 -10.31 -4.84 10.42
C ALA A 693 -10.08 -5.69 9.16
N ASN A 694 -8.89 -6.00 8.80
CA ASN A 694 -8.51 -6.71 7.59
C ASN A 694 -9.24 -8.06 7.40
N THR A 695 -10.21 -8.12 6.49
CA THR A 695 -11.08 -9.29 6.28
C THR A 695 -10.59 -10.24 5.19
N MET A 696 -9.62 -9.82 4.36
CA MET A 696 -9.20 -10.52 3.13
C MET A 696 -8.75 -11.97 3.39
N PHE A 697 -8.06 -12.23 4.47
CA PHE A 697 -7.47 -13.54 4.79
C PHE A 697 -8.20 -14.31 5.91
N SER A 698 -9.38 -13.85 6.29
CA SER A 698 -10.20 -14.47 7.34
C SER A 698 -10.53 -15.95 7.09
N LYS A 699 -10.55 -16.38 5.83
CA LYS A 699 -10.83 -17.77 5.46
C LYS A 699 -9.89 -18.80 6.14
N GLY A 700 -8.65 -18.43 6.40
CA GLY A 700 -7.63 -19.35 6.92
C GLY A 700 -7.98 -19.89 8.32
N VAL A 701 -8.25 -19.00 9.28
CA VAL A 701 -8.62 -19.39 10.65
C VAL A 701 -9.99 -20.03 10.69
N ARG A 702 -10.93 -19.53 9.90
CA ARG A 702 -12.32 -19.98 9.87
C ARG A 702 -12.42 -21.42 9.35
N LEU A 703 -11.76 -21.75 8.24
CA LEU A 703 -11.71 -23.11 7.73
C LEU A 703 -10.97 -24.06 8.69
N ALA A 704 -9.86 -23.61 9.30
CA ALA A 704 -9.16 -24.42 10.29
C ALA A 704 -10.02 -24.71 11.52
N GLY A 705 -10.83 -23.73 11.97
CA GLY A 705 -11.75 -23.91 13.08
C GLY A 705 -12.90 -24.87 12.74
N VAL A 706 -13.52 -24.73 11.57
CA VAL A 706 -14.56 -25.68 11.13
C VAL A 706 -13.99 -27.09 10.95
N GLN A 707 -12.76 -27.22 10.45
CA GLN A 707 -12.06 -28.51 10.34
C GLN A 707 -11.80 -29.13 11.72
N ALA A 708 -11.39 -28.32 12.71
CA ALA A 708 -11.22 -28.80 14.09
C ALA A 708 -12.57 -29.25 14.70
N MET A 709 -13.65 -28.49 14.45
CA MET A 709 -14.99 -28.88 14.90
C MET A 709 -15.43 -30.21 14.29
N ALA A 710 -15.21 -30.44 13.01
CA ALA A 710 -15.55 -31.72 12.36
C ALA A 710 -14.74 -32.89 12.96
N ARG A 711 -13.41 -32.72 13.11
CA ARG A 711 -12.53 -33.69 13.73
C ARG A 711 -12.95 -34.07 15.15
N LEU A 712 -13.41 -33.08 15.92
CA LEU A 712 -13.86 -33.24 17.30
C LEU A 712 -15.37 -33.57 17.42
N ARG A 713 -16.05 -33.76 16.28
CA ARG A 713 -17.49 -34.09 16.21
C ARG A 713 -18.38 -33.03 16.87
N ILE A 714 -18.05 -31.75 16.67
CA ILE A 714 -18.80 -30.62 17.22
C ILE A 714 -19.89 -30.20 16.24
N GLU A 715 -21.13 -30.18 16.71
CA GLU A 715 -22.35 -29.96 15.92
C GLU A 715 -22.33 -28.64 15.16
N GLU A 716 -21.95 -27.54 15.82
CA GLU A 716 -21.98 -26.19 15.25
C GLU A 716 -21.08 -26.05 14.01
N GLY A 717 -20.07 -26.90 13.86
CA GLY A 717 -19.16 -26.90 12.73
C GLY A 717 -19.84 -27.14 11.39
N MET A 718 -20.91 -27.96 11.31
CA MET A 718 -21.59 -28.19 10.04
C MET A 718 -22.39 -26.94 9.59
N HIS A 719 -23.04 -26.25 10.52
CA HIS A 719 -23.75 -24.99 10.23
C HIS A 719 -22.79 -23.87 9.82
N LEU A 720 -21.62 -23.77 10.49
CA LEU A 720 -20.58 -22.83 10.12
C LEU A 720 -19.96 -23.13 8.76
N ALA A 721 -19.80 -24.40 8.38
CA ALA A 721 -19.35 -24.78 7.04
C ALA A 721 -20.31 -24.26 5.94
N ILE A 722 -21.62 -24.45 6.13
CA ILE A 722 -22.66 -23.90 5.25
C ILE A 722 -22.61 -22.38 5.21
N MET A 723 -22.47 -21.72 6.37
CA MET A 723 -22.32 -20.27 6.44
C MET A 723 -21.12 -19.79 5.63
N LEU A 724 -19.96 -20.46 5.73
CA LEU A 724 -18.75 -20.09 4.99
C LEU A 724 -18.92 -20.19 3.47
N ILE A 725 -19.67 -21.18 2.98
CA ILE A 725 -20.00 -21.35 1.57
C ILE A 725 -20.84 -20.16 1.07
N ASN A 726 -21.79 -19.69 1.87
CA ASN A 726 -22.68 -18.58 1.52
C ASN A 726 -22.02 -17.20 1.58
N LEU A 727 -20.88 -17.07 2.26
CA LEU A 727 -20.20 -15.79 2.39
C LEU A 727 -19.50 -15.38 1.08
N ARG A 728 -19.79 -14.17 0.63
CA ARG A 728 -19.03 -13.52 -0.45
C ARG A 728 -17.69 -13.03 0.11
N GLN A 729 -16.67 -13.88 0.06
CA GLN A 729 -15.33 -13.55 0.55
C GLN A 729 -14.26 -13.90 -0.49
N TRP A 730 -13.07 -13.37 -0.30
CA TRP A 730 -11.91 -13.69 -1.14
C TRP A 730 -11.62 -15.20 -1.14
N GLY A 731 -11.45 -15.77 -2.33
CA GLY A 731 -11.17 -17.20 -2.48
C GLY A 731 -12.40 -18.12 -2.31
N ARG A 732 -13.61 -17.67 -2.68
CA ARG A 732 -14.87 -18.43 -2.60
C ARG A 732 -14.74 -19.88 -3.11
N ASN A 733 -14.05 -20.07 -4.25
CA ASN A 733 -13.91 -21.41 -4.84
C ASN A 733 -13.21 -22.37 -3.87
N TYR A 734 -12.11 -21.92 -3.28
CA TYR A 734 -11.36 -22.72 -2.31
C TYR A 734 -12.16 -22.96 -1.03
N VAL A 735 -12.83 -21.95 -0.52
CA VAL A 735 -13.67 -22.06 0.69
C VAL A 735 -14.80 -23.06 0.46
N THR A 736 -15.51 -22.99 -0.67
CA THR A 736 -16.60 -23.91 -1.00
C THR A 736 -16.11 -25.36 -1.09
N ALA A 737 -15.01 -25.60 -1.82
CA ALA A 737 -14.47 -26.96 -1.98
C ALA A 737 -14.08 -27.56 -0.61
N VAL A 738 -13.32 -26.83 0.20
CA VAL A 738 -12.87 -27.30 1.52
C VAL A 738 -14.06 -27.48 2.47
N SER A 739 -15.06 -26.60 2.46
CA SER A 739 -16.24 -26.73 3.32
C SER A 739 -17.08 -27.98 2.97
N LEU A 740 -17.21 -28.33 1.69
CA LEU A 740 -17.86 -29.58 1.28
C LEU A 740 -17.08 -30.82 1.76
N ASP A 741 -15.75 -30.81 1.67
CA ASP A 741 -14.90 -31.87 2.18
C ASP A 741 -14.98 -32.02 3.72
N ILE A 742 -15.16 -30.90 4.44
CA ILE A 742 -15.38 -30.87 5.88
C ILE A 742 -16.76 -31.49 6.23
N LEU A 743 -17.83 -31.12 5.51
CA LEU A 743 -19.17 -31.64 5.73
C LEU A 743 -19.22 -33.15 5.53
N LYS A 744 -18.44 -33.72 4.61
CA LYS A 744 -18.31 -35.16 4.42
C LYS A 744 -17.86 -35.90 5.70
N GLN A 745 -17.05 -35.24 6.56
CA GLN A 745 -16.58 -35.86 7.81
C GLN A 745 -17.67 -36.06 8.85
N TYR A 746 -18.77 -35.30 8.76
CA TYR A 746 -19.94 -35.45 9.63
C TYR A 746 -20.82 -36.65 9.27
N ARG A 747 -20.68 -37.21 8.05
CA ARG A 747 -21.43 -38.34 7.56
C ARG A 747 -22.95 -38.10 7.73
N GLY A 748 -23.72 -39.10 8.14
CA GLY A 748 -25.17 -38.99 8.39
C GLY A 748 -25.58 -37.99 9.47
N ALA A 749 -24.67 -37.60 10.36
CA ALA A 749 -24.93 -36.54 11.34
C ALA A 749 -25.12 -35.14 10.70
N ALA A 750 -24.71 -34.95 9.44
CA ALA A 750 -24.97 -33.72 8.70
C ALA A 750 -26.38 -33.59 8.09
N ARG A 751 -27.32 -34.52 8.38
CA ARG A 751 -28.74 -34.43 7.95
C ARG A 751 -29.41 -33.08 8.23
N PRO A 752 -29.18 -32.38 9.37
CA PRO A 752 -29.76 -31.07 9.62
C PRO A 752 -29.44 -30.00 8.57
N VAL A 753 -28.31 -30.10 7.84
CA VAL A 753 -27.89 -29.14 6.83
C VAL A 753 -28.23 -29.56 5.38
N LEU A 754 -28.92 -30.69 5.19
CA LEU A 754 -29.36 -31.14 3.86
C LEU A 754 -30.24 -30.12 3.11
N PRO A 755 -31.22 -29.46 3.78
CA PRO A 755 -32.01 -28.44 3.09
C PRO A 755 -31.17 -27.31 2.49
N ASP A 756 -30.17 -26.85 3.22
CA ASP A 756 -29.28 -25.79 2.77
C ASP A 756 -28.37 -26.26 1.61
N LEU A 757 -27.84 -27.49 1.68
CA LEU A 757 -27.06 -28.09 0.60
C LEU A 757 -27.88 -28.24 -0.69
N LYS A 758 -29.13 -28.70 -0.57
CA LYS A 758 -30.05 -28.82 -1.71
C LYS A 758 -30.36 -27.44 -2.33
N LYS A 759 -30.54 -26.41 -1.51
CA LYS A 759 -30.72 -25.02 -1.94
C LYS A 759 -29.49 -24.46 -2.65
N LEU A 760 -28.30 -24.67 -2.10
CA LEU A 760 -27.02 -24.30 -2.70
C LEU A 760 -26.81 -24.98 -4.05
N LYS A 761 -27.15 -26.27 -4.16
CA LYS A 761 -27.05 -27.01 -5.43
C LYS A 761 -27.89 -26.37 -6.54
N VAL A 762 -29.12 -25.94 -6.24
CA VAL A 762 -29.99 -25.23 -7.19
C VAL A 762 -29.33 -23.90 -7.62
N GLN A 763 -28.78 -23.15 -6.70
CA GLN A 763 -28.06 -21.91 -6.99
C GLN A 763 -26.85 -22.18 -7.88
N TRP A 764 -26.05 -23.19 -7.59
CA TRP A 764 -24.84 -23.52 -8.37
C TRP A 764 -25.13 -24.01 -9.79
N ARG A 765 -26.28 -24.66 -10.01
CA ARG A 765 -26.78 -24.96 -11.37
C ARG A 765 -27.03 -23.68 -12.15
N LYS A 766 -27.66 -22.66 -11.54
CA LYS A 766 -27.86 -21.33 -12.15
C LYS A 766 -26.52 -20.62 -12.42
N GLU A 767 -25.56 -20.76 -11.53
CA GLU A 767 -24.19 -20.21 -11.65
C GLU A 767 -23.28 -21.02 -12.60
N ARG A 768 -23.76 -22.09 -13.22
CA ARG A 768 -23.02 -23.00 -14.11
C ARG A 768 -21.78 -23.62 -13.46
N ARG A 769 -21.88 -23.99 -12.16
CA ARG A 769 -20.83 -24.61 -11.38
C ARG A 769 -21.00 -26.12 -11.30
N ALA A 770 -20.81 -26.81 -12.41
CA ALA A 770 -20.99 -28.25 -12.54
C ALA A 770 -20.13 -29.05 -11.56
N ASP A 771 -18.90 -28.62 -11.30
CA ASP A 771 -17.97 -29.20 -10.34
C ASP A 771 -18.52 -29.18 -8.91
N TRP A 772 -19.17 -28.12 -8.48
CA TRP A 772 -19.77 -28.01 -7.15
C TRP A 772 -21.08 -28.78 -7.06
N VAL A 773 -21.86 -28.79 -8.12
CA VAL A 773 -23.10 -29.59 -8.17
C VAL A 773 -22.80 -31.06 -8.00
N LYS A 774 -21.80 -31.61 -8.73
CA LYS A 774 -21.38 -33.01 -8.60
C LYS A 774 -20.95 -33.36 -7.18
N LYS A 775 -20.07 -32.53 -6.57
CA LYS A 775 -19.63 -32.74 -5.18
C LYS A 775 -20.78 -32.68 -4.18
N ALA A 776 -21.77 -31.80 -4.40
CA ALA A 776 -22.94 -31.73 -3.56
C ALA A 776 -23.84 -32.98 -3.69
N ASP A 777 -24.03 -33.50 -4.90
CA ASP A 777 -24.79 -34.74 -5.13
C ASP A 777 -24.15 -35.93 -4.41
N GLU A 778 -22.84 -36.10 -4.55
CA GLU A 778 -22.07 -37.14 -3.84
C GLU A 778 -22.19 -36.99 -2.32
N LEU A 779 -22.08 -35.78 -1.79
CA LEU A 779 -22.20 -35.49 -0.37
C LEU A 779 -23.61 -35.77 0.18
N ILE A 780 -24.63 -35.30 -0.52
CA ILE A 780 -26.03 -35.51 -0.17
C ILE A 780 -26.36 -37.00 -0.09
N ALA A 781 -26.01 -37.75 -1.14
CA ALA A 781 -26.19 -39.19 -1.17
C ALA A 781 -25.47 -39.91 -0.03
N GLY A 782 -24.23 -39.52 0.28
CA GLY A 782 -23.48 -40.08 1.40
C GLY A 782 -24.10 -39.79 2.76
N ILE A 783 -24.70 -38.60 2.95
CA ILE A 783 -25.39 -38.23 4.21
C ILE A 783 -26.72 -39.01 4.35
N GLU A 784 -27.52 -39.09 3.27
CA GLU A 784 -28.82 -39.74 3.30
C GLU A 784 -28.71 -41.27 3.55
N ASN A 785 -27.69 -41.90 2.97
CA ASN A 785 -27.51 -43.37 3.03
C ASN A 785 -26.76 -43.85 4.28
N ASP A 786 -26.22 -42.94 5.11
CA ASP A 786 -25.49 -43.37 6.31
C ASP A 786 -26.43 -43.86 7.41
N LYS A 787 -26.36 -45.14 7.70
CA LYS A 787 -27.21 -45.79 8.75
C LYS A 787 -26.64 -45.62 10.15
N ASN A 788 -25.34 -45.29 10.29
CA ASN A 788 -24.67 -45.21 11.60
C ASN A 788 -23.98 -43.82 11.75
N PRO A 789 -24.73 -42.72 11.90
CA PRO A 789 -24.17 -41.38 12.04
C PRO A 789 -23.36 -41.24 13.34
N PRO A 790 -22.25 -40.53 13.33
CA PRO A 790 -21.49 -40.26 14.55
C PRO A 790 -22.32 -39.42 15.53
N LYS A 791 -22.17 -39.65 16.83
CA LYS A 791 -22.73 -38.80 17.88
C LYS A 791 -21.98 -37.47 17.91
N LEU A 792 -22.70 -36.37 17.93
CA LEU A 792 -22.15 -35.02 18.00
C LEU A 792 -22.20 -34.44 19.40
N ILE A 793 -21.34 -33.46 19.65
CA ILE A 793 -21.24 -32.69 20.89
C ILE A 793 -21.61 -31.25 20.56
N SER A 794 -22.56 -30.66 21.31
CA SER A 794 -22.88 -29.23 21.14
C SER A 794 -22.00 -28.35 22.02
N LEU A 795 -21.55 -27.23 21.49
CA LEU A 795 -20.83 -26.19 22.23
C LEU A 795 -21.78 -25.23 22.98
N LYS A 796 -23.06 -25.26 22.74
CA LYS A 796 -24.03 -24.27 23.27
C LYS A 796 -23.83 -24.01 24.76
N GLN A 797 -23.66 -25.06 25.57
CA GLN A 797 -23.45 -24.96 27.03
C GLN A 797 -22.15 -24.24 27.43
N TYR A 798 -21.16 -24.17 26.54
CA TYR A 798 -19.85 -23.53 26.78
C TYR A 798 -19.76 -22.13 26.19
N LEU A 799 -20.75 -21.66 25.40
CA LEU A 799 -20.68 -20.37 24.69
C LEU A 799 -21.06 -19.17 25.55
N GLY A 800 -21.62 -19.36 26.76
CA GLY A 800 -22.13 -18.31 27.65
C GLY A 800 -23.41 -17.65 27.12
N LYS A 801 -24.16 -16.99 28.02
CA LYS A 801 -25.51 -16.45 27.74
C LYS A 801 -25.59 -15.46 26.56
N ASN A 802 -24.53 -14.71 26.29
CA ASN A 802 -24.51 -13.71 25.21
C ASN A 802 -24.25 -14.28 23.80
N ASN A 803 -23.78 -15.51 23.68
CA ASN A 803 -23.49 -16.14 22.38
C ASN A 803 -24.52 -17.20 21.97
N ALA A 804 -25.31 -17.70 22.92
CA ALA A 804 -26.33 -18.71 22.67
C ALA A 804 -27.57 -18.18 21.91
N SER A 805 -27.91 -16.89 22.07
CA SER A 805 -29.06 -16.24 21.43
C SER A 805 -28.82 -15.74 19.99
N LYS A 806 -27.60 -15.81 19.46
CA LYS A 806 -27.24 -15.30 18.11
C LYS A 806 -27.02 -16.43 17.09
N GLY A 807 -27.47 -17.60 17.35
CA GLY A 807 -27.27 -18.83 16.55
C GLY A 807 -28.49 -19.32 15.80
N ASN A 808 -29.55 -18.50 15.64
CA ASN A 808 -30.68 -18.79 14.76
C ASN A 808 -30.71 -17.85 13.55
#